data_304f1f18961848fecea356be3fd7d027
#
_entry.id   304f1f18961848fecea356be3fd7d027
#
_cell.length_a   1.000
_cell.length_b   1.000
_cell.length_c   1.000
_cell.angle_alpha   90.00
_cell.angle_beta   90.00
_cell.angle_gamma   90.00
#
_symmetry.space_group_name_H-M   'P 1'
#
loop_
_entity.id
_entity.type
_entity.pdbx_description
1 polymer ?
#
loop_
_entity_poly.entity_id
_entity_poly.type
_entity_poly.pdbx_seq_one_letter_code
_entity_poly.pdbx_strand_id
1 'polypeptide(L)'
;MIAVLSFSGKPAESQHVLASQQTHYQSMVNEQKPTPIKVTDNVRKTLLENGLTVLTKEVHTAPVVTVQVWYRVGSRNEEPGVNGIAHQLEHMMFKGTKNRPIQFGRLFSALGSDSNAFTSYDQTAYYGTAERNKLKSLLVLEADRMQNAVIDTEQLASEKRVVISELQGYENSPEYRLNRAVMGAAFPNHAYGLPVGGTKADVEKFTVEQVQQYYREFYTPDNAILVIVGDFQTESTLETVKEIFGKLPKSQESRVGETRLIASVQQSTVNSPIVLREPGAGKLLQVVYPLPDVNHPDVPALEVMDYILTEGRNSRLYQALVESGLANDITAYVSSLRESGWYELSVTAAPRQNLAKIDSVLNKTIANLVKTGVTAEEVNRAKNQVEASAILSNRDLTNLAIQLGNDETTTGDYRYTERYLAGVREVKPADVIAVVNKYLKPELRIVGWFEPSQKQTKALTTKIQYAQTTEKFSPGSPVAPQEVIKYLPPVDEVTYLSTRELPQQFTLANGLRLLLLPDKSTPTVTLSGYINAGMEFDPEDKAGLASLVADNLMNGTKTQNFLAIAKALEERGVGLDFEAYREGVRIEGESLAGDLPVLVKTLADVVRNSTFPATELELDRQQALTNLKLDLDDPDEVAIRTFAQSIYPKNHPLHTYPTEKSLQRIKRQDVIAFKTKYYRPDTTVLALVGDFDPTKVRSLIEAEFGGWKVSGEPPKLKYPPVPMPEKIVRVNSVLPGKVQAITYMGYTGINRQDPRFYAASVLNQILGGDTLSSRLGAEVRDRQGLTYGIYSYFKVGKNAGTFWIEMQTSPEDTSKAIASTHEQLKQIHQYGVSASELEAAKQNLISNYNVSLANPEELAKRILMNQVYGLNEVELRSFSNKIHQVTLSEVNQAARELLHPDKIVVVTAGPAVLADHTIQ
;
A
#
# COMPACT_ATOMS: atom_id res chain seq x y z
N MET A 1 48.62 59.52 -3.80
CA MET A 1 49.37 59.68 -5.02
C MET A 1 49.09 58.55 -5.93
N ILE A 2 48.14 58.77 -6.84
CA ILE A 2 48.09 58.53 -8.29
C ILE A 2 48.27 57.03 -8.66
N ALA A 3 47.49 56.40 -9.46
CA ALA A 3 46.60 56.76 -10.59
C ALA A 3 45.47 55.80 -10.83
N VAL A 4 44.38 56.37 -11.32
CA VAL A 4 43.24 55.76 -12.01
C VAL A 4 43.70 55.26 -13.38
N LEU A 5 43.27 54.09 -13.78
CA LEU A 5 42.99 53.76 -15.19
C LEU A 5 41.72 52.94 -15.30
N SER A 6 40.73 53.60 -15.83
CA SER A 6 39.48 53.04 -16.34
C SER A 6 39.69 52.18 -17.56
N PHE A 7 39.07 50.99 -17.59
CA PHE A 7 38.68 50.37 -18.85
C PHE A 7 37.18 50.04 -18.82
N SER A 8 36.46 50.79 -19.62
CA SER A 8 35.08 50.51 -20.01
C SER A 8 34.99 49.36 -20.97
N GLY A 9 34.27 48.30 -20.59
CA GLY A 9 33.95 47.20 -21.49
C GLY A 9 32.58 46.68 -21.12
N LYS A 10 31.62 46.86 -21.94
CA LYS A 10 30.18 46.63 -21.81
C LYS A 10 29.82 45.21 -21.34
N PRO A 11 28.91 45.06 -20.36
CA PRO A 11 28.13 43.87 -20.14
C PRO A 11 26.70 44.09 -20.68
N ALA A 12 26.50 44.06 -21.99
CA ALA A 12 25.15 44.21 -22.55
C ALA A 12 24.63 42.93 -23.26
N GLU A 13 25.45 41.91 -23.48
CA GLU A 13 25.01 40.71 -24.17
C GLU A 13 24.63 39.51 -23.25
N SER A 14 25.13 39.48 -22.00
CA SER A 14 24.76 38.43 -21.04
C SER A 14 23.39 38.63 -20.37
N GLN A 15 22.93 39.87 -20.24
CA GLN A 15 21.59 40.14 -19.70
C GLN A 15 20.45 39.88 -20.70
N HIS A 16 20.71 40.03 -21.99
CA HIS A 16 19.70 39.71 -23.02
C HIS A 16 19.51 38.19 -23.21
N VAL A 17 20.53 37.38 -23.02
CA VAL A 17 20.41 35.92 -23.12
C VAL A 17 19.67 35.37 -21.90
N LEU A 18 19.92 35.90 -20.69
CA LEU A 18 19.19 35.47 -19.49
C LEU A 18 17.73 35.96 -19.51
N ALA A 19 17.48 37.19 -20.02
CA ALA A 19 16.12 37.69 -20.14
C ALA A 19 15.32 36.97 -21.25
N SER A 20 15.97 36.57 -22.35
CA SER A 20 15.31 35.78 -23.41
C SER A 20 15.04 34.33 -22.97
N GLN A 21 15.91 33.73 -22.18
CA GLN A 21 15.67 32.43 -21.58
C GLN A 21 14.57 32.47 -20.52
N GLN A 22 14.50 33.50 -19.66
CA GLN A 22 13.41 33.68 -18.73
C GLN A 22 12.07 33.98 -19.40
N THR A 23 12.06 34.77 -20.48
CA THR A 23 10.84 35.08 -21.24
C THR A 23 10.37 33.85 -22.04
N HIS A 24 11.28 33.05 -22.57
CA HIS A 24 10.94 31.80 -23.25
C HIS A 24 10.45 30.72 -22.26
N TYR A 25 11.00 30.73 -21.04
CA TYR A 25 10.55 29.86 -19.95
C TYR A 25 9.17 30.28 -19.42
N GLN A 26 8.91 31.58 -19.25
CA GLN A 26 7.57 32.06 -18.88
C GLN A 26 6.52 31.81 -19.98
N SER A 27 6.89 31.85 -21.29
CA SER A 27 5.98 31.49 -22.34
C SER A 27 5.71 29.98 -22.44
N MET A 28 6.65 29.11 -22.09
CA MET A 28 6.43 27.65 -22.00
C MET A 28 5.60 27.24 -20.78
N VAL A 29 5.66 28.04 -19.70
CA VAL A 29 4.89 27.77 -18.47
C VAL A 29 3.47 28.37 -18.51
N ASN A 30 3.22 29.34 -19.42
CA ASN A 30 1.91 30.00 -19.54
C ASN A 30 0.98 29.38 -20.61
N GLU A 31 1.38 28.30 -21.29
CA GLU A 31 0.50 27.62 -22.22
C GLU A 31 -0.20 26.44 -21.52
N GLN A 32 -1.48 26.69 -21.27
CA GLN A 32 -2.50 25.74 -20.84
C GLN A 32 -2.44 25.29 -19.37
N LYS A 33 -3.22 25.99 -18.52
CA LYS A 33 -3.82 25.29 -17.37
C LYS A 33 -4.52 24.06 -17.94
N PRO A 34 -4.18 22.86 -17.49
CA PRO A 34 -4.87 21.66 -17.96
C PRO A 34 -6.36 21.85 -17.74
N THR A 35 -7.14 21.55 -18.77
CA THR A 35 -8.61 21.51 -18.64
C THR A 35 -8.90 20.57 -17.47
N PRO A 36 -9.73 20.96 -16.49
CA PRO A 36 -10.03 20.12 -15.34
C PRO A 36 -10.48 18.75 -15.85
N ILE A 37 -9.75 17.70 -15.50
CA ILE A 37 -10.18 16.34 -15.83
C ILE A 37 -11.45 16.10 -15.03
N LYS A 38 -12.52 15.84 -15.72
CA LYS A 38 -13.74 15.40 -15.07
C LYS A 38 -13.69 13.87 -14.98
N VAL A 39 -13.42 13.40 -13.77
CA VAL A 39 -13.37 11.96 -13.43
C VAL A 39 -14.66 11.26 -13.87
N THR A 40 -15.80 11.97 -13.85
CA THR A 40 -17.12 11.44 -14.20
C THR A 40 -17.53 11.67 -15.65
N ASP A 41 -16.68 12.25 -16.49
CA ASP A 41 -17.00 12.37 -17.92
C ASP A 41 -17.25 10.99 -18.52
N ASN A 42 -18.36 10.87 -19.28
CA ASN A 42 -18.84 9.63 -19.88
C ASN A 42 -19.26 8.53 -18.87
N VAL A 43 -19.46 8.84 -17.60
CA VAL A 43 -20.10 7.91 -16.68
C VAL A 43 -21.61 7.89 -16.95
N ARG A 44 -22.14 6.69 -17.15
CA ARG A 44 -23.58 6.47 -17.29
C ARG A 44 -24.13 5.80 -16.03
N LYS A 45 -25.14 6.44 -15.41
CA LYS A 45 -25.89 5.87 -14.30
C LYS A 45 -27.21 5.28 -14.82
N THR A 46 -27.47 4.02 -14.55
CA THR A 46 -28.68 3.28 -14.92
C THR A 46 -29.28 2.64 -13.68
N LEU A 47 -30.56 2.80 -13.47
CA LEU A 47 -31.32 2.17 -12.40
C LEU A 47 -32.12 1.00 -12.98
N LEU A 48 -31.92 -0.21 -12.48
CA LEU A 48 -32.69 -1.38 -12.87
C LEU A 48 -34.03 -1.43 -12.13
N GLU A 49 -34.99 -2.20 -12.67
CA GLU A 49 -36.33 -2.35 -12.08
C GLU A 49 -36.34 -2.94 -10.65
N ASN A 50 -35.31 -3.76 -10.35
CA ASN A 50 -35.12 -4.31 -9.01
C ASN A 50 -34.38 -3.36 -8.04
N GLY A 51 -34.09 -2.12 -8.46
CA GLY A 51 -33.46 -1.10 -7.62
C GLY A 51 -31.93 -1.06 -7.66
N LEU A 52 -31.27 -1.98 -8.37
CA LEU A 52 -29.81 -1.94 -8.52
C LEU A 52 -29.38 -0.68 -9.31
N THR A 53 -28.49 0.09 -8.71
CA THR A 53 -27.82 1.20 -9.39
C THR A 53 -26.61 0.68 -10.15
N VAL A 54 -26.48 0.97 -11.43
CA VAL A 54 -25.36 0.57 -12.29
C VAL A 54 -24.64 1.81 -12.79
N LEU A 55 -23.33 1.90 -12.52
CA LEU A 55 -22.42 2.93 -13.05
C LEU A 55 -21.50 2.26 -14.08
N THR A 56 -21.45 2.82 -15.29
CA THR A 56 -20.54 2.34 -16.33
C THR A 56 -19.67 3.46 -16.86
N LYS A 57 -18.36 3.18 -17.07
CA LYS A 57 -17.41 4.10 -17.70
C LYS A 57 -16.47 3.35 -18.64
N GLU A 58 -16.57 3.62 -19.92
CA GLU A 58 -15.67 3.04 -20.94
C GLU A 58 -14.29 3.71 -20.87
N VAL A 59 -13.24 2.90 -20.80
CA VAL A 59 -11.83 3.32 -20.84
C VAL A 59 -11.05 2.29 -21.66
N HIS A 60 -10.63 2.65 -22.87
CA HIS A 60 -10.03 1.72 -23.85
C HIS A 60 -8.49 1.77 -23.90
N THR A 61 -7.84 2.22 -22.83
CA THR A 61 -6.37 2.37 -22.78
C THR A 61 -5.63 1.04 -22.62
N ALA A 62 -6.28 0.07 -21.98
CA ALA A 62 -5.79 -1.29 -21.81
C ALA A 62 -6.95 -2.28 -21.91
N PRO A 63 -6.72 -3.54 -22.36
CA PRO A 63 -7.78 -4.54 -22.49
C PRO A 63 -8.17 -5.14 -21.11
N VAL A 64 -8.50 -4.28 -20.16
CA VAL A 64 -8.77 -4.61 -18.75
C VAL A 64 -10.09 -3.98 -18.33
N VAL A 65 -10.80 -4.66 -17.43
CA VAL A 65 -12.05 -4.20 -16.84
C VAL A 65 -12.05 -4.47 -15.33
N THR A 66 -12.59 -3.53 -14.55
CA THR A 66 -12.91 -3.74 -13.14
C THR A 66 -14.43 -3.81 -12.95
N VAL A 67 -14.87 -4.76 -12.15
CA VAL A 67 -16.27 -4.94 -11.73
C VAL A 67 -16.30 -4.85 -10.23
N GLN A 68 -17.11 -3.96 -9.69
CA GLN A 68 -17.22 -3.73 -8.25
C GLN A 68 -18.69 -3.74 -7.82
N VAL A 69 -18.98 -4.43 -6.72
CA VAL A 69 -20.31 -4.38 -6.07
C VAL A 69 -20.16 -3.73 -4.71
N TRP A 70 -20.89 -2.65 -4.52
CA TRP A 70 -20.89 -1.82 -3.32
C TRP A 70 -22.24 -1.96 -2.62
N TYR A 71 -22.25 -2.36 -1.36
CA TYR A 71 -23.44 -2.39 -0.51
C TYR A 71 -23.44 -1.17 0.42
N ARG A 72 -24.61 -0.49 0.51
CA ARG A 72 -24.80 0.66 1.42
C ARG A 72 -24.99 0.17 2.85
N VAL A 73 -24.06 -0.62 3.33
CA VAL A 73 -24.06 -1.23 4.66
C VAL A 73 -22.65 -1.50 5.13
N GLY A 74 -22.37 -1.20 6.38
CA GLY A 74 -21.10 -1.45 7.05
C GLY A 74 -21.31 -1.59 8.55
N SER A 75 -20.24 -1.39 9.35
CA SER A 75 -20.34 -1.57 10.81
C SER A 75 -21.30 -0.59 11.49
N ARG A 76 -21.63 0.54 10.87
CA ARG A 76 -22.65 1.47 11.35
C ARG A 76 -24.06 0.85 11.45
N ASN A 77 -24.36 -0.12 10.61
CA ASN A 77 -25.66 -0.77 10.53
C ASN A 77 -25.81 -1.99 11.45
N GLU A 78 -24.83 -2.24 12.31
CA GLU A 78 -24.83 -3.38 13.23
C GLU A 78 -25.73 -3.14 14.43
N GLU A 79 -26.34 -4.22 14.94
CA GLU A 79 -27.08 -4.17 16.18
C GLU A 79 -26.13 -4.11 17.39
N PRO A 80 -26.55 -3.48 18.51
CA PRO A 80 -25.78 -3.53 19.74
C PRO A 80 -25.48 -4.97 20.17
N GLY A 81 -24.20 -5.26 20.44
CA GLY A 81 -23.74 -6.59 20.91
C GLY A 81 -23.29 -7.54 19.81
N VAL A 82 -23.36 -7.13 18.53
CA VAL A 82 -22.83 -7.89 17.37
C VAL A 82 -21.85 -7.09 16.55
N ASN A 83 -21.03 -6.25 17.20
CA ASN A 83 -20.03 -5.44 16.52
C ASN A 83 -19.02 -6.32 15.78
N GLY A 84 -18.75 -5.99 14.51
CA GLY A 84 -17.88 -6.73 13.58
C GLY A 84 -18.60 -7.76 12.71
N ILE A 85 -19.93 -7.86 12.78
CA ILE A 85 -20.68 -8.85 11.97
C ILE A 85 -20.66 -8.50 10.48
N ALA A 86 -20.55 -7.22 10.12
CA ALA A 86 -20.37 -6.77 8.73
C ALA A 86 -19.08 -7.33 8.13
N HIS A 87 -17.97 -7.21 8.86
CA HIS A 87 -16.67 -7.74 8.47
C HIS A 87 -16.64 -9.27 8.46
N GLN A 88 -17.26 -9.92 9.45
CA GLN A 88 -17.42 -11.37 9.45
C GLN A 88 -18.19 -11.86 8.22
N LEU A 89 -19.25 -11.15 7.81
CA LEU A 89 -19.99 -11.49 6.59
C LEU A 89 -19.14 -11.28 5.33
N GLU A 90 -18.32 -10.24 5.27
CA GLU A 90 -17.37 -10.04 4.16
C GLU A 90 -16.55 -11.31 3.94
N HIS A 91 -15.94 -11.86 4.99
CA HIS A 91 -15.19 -13.12 4.95
C HIS A 91 -16.04 -14.29 4.47
N MET A 92 -17.27 -14.41 4.97
CA MET A 92 -18.20 -15.50 4.60
C MET A 92 -18.59 -15.45 3.11
N MET A 93 -18.58 -14.26 2.48
CA MET A 93 -18.88 -14.10 1.06
C MET A 93 -17.84 -14.75 0.13
N PHE A 94 -16.69 -15.14 0.65
CA PHE A 94 -15.67 -15.89 -0.10
C PHE A 94 -15.80 -17.42 0.05
N LYS A 95 -16.65 -17.93 0.96
CA LYS A 95 -16.70 -19.38 1.24
C LYS A 95 -17.43 -20.20 0.17
N GLY A 96 -18.31 -19.62 -0.59
CA GLY A 96 -19.03 -20.27 -1.67
C GLY A 96 -20.51 -19.98 -1.68
N THR A 97 -21.17 -20.50 -2.72
CA THR A 97 -22.61 -20.34 -2.93
C THR A 97 -23.28 -21.70 -3.12
N LYS A 98 -24.61 -21.72 -3.12
CA LYS A 98 -25.38 -22.94 -3.45
C LYS A 98 -25.05 -23.48 -4.84
N ASN A 99 -24.77 -22.60 -5.79
CA ASN A 99 -24.45 -22.95 -7.16
C ASN A 99 -22.96 -23.31 -7.35
N ARG A 100 -22.08 -22.72 -6.51
CA ARG A 100 -20.62 -22.87 -6.53
C ARG A 100 -20.11 -23.14 -5.12
N PRO A 101 -20.20 -24.39 -4.63
CA PRO A 101 -19.83 -24.76 -3.26
C PRO A 101 -18.32 -24.89 -3.09
N ILE A 102 -17.58 -23.89 -3.55
CA ILE A 102 -16.12 -23.76 -3.44
C ILE A 102 -15.75 -22.33 -3.07
N GLN A 103 -14.59 -22.15 -2.49
CA GLN A 103 -14.06 -20.87 -2.09
C GLN A 103 -13.92 -19.93 -3.30
N PHE A 104 -14.57 -18.75 -3.25
CA PHE A 104 -14.70 -17.83 -4.39
C PHE A 104 -13.37 -17.21 -4.83
N GLY A 105 -12.42 -16.99 -3.91
CA GLY A 105 -11.09 -16.52 -4.27
C GLY A 105 -10.41 -17.46 -5.28
N ARG A 106 -10.68 -18.77 -5.27
CA ARG A 106 -10.17 -19.72 -6.27
C ARG A 106 -10.78 -19.50 -7.64
N LEU A 107 -12.07 -19.12 -7.71
CA LEU A 107 -12.73 -18.80 -8.99
C LEU A 107 -12.15 -17.51 -9.58
N PHE A 108 -12.02 -16.46 -8.77
CA PHE A 108 -11.38 -15.21 -9.21
C PHE A 108 -9.93 -15.43 -9.62
N SER A 109 -9.16 -16.16 -8.83
CA SER A 109 -7.78 -16.51 -9.16
C SER A 109 -7.68 -17.31 -10.47
N ALA A 110 -8.60 -18.28 -10.70
CA ALA A 110 -8.65 -19.06 -11.94
C ALA A 110 -9.05 -18.21 -13.17
N LEU A 111 -9.80 -17.12 -12.98
CA LEU A 111 -10.03 -16.11 -14.01
C LEU A 111 -8.82 -15.18 -14.20
N GLY A 112 -7.83 -15.22 -13.30
CA GLY A 112 -6.72 -14.28 -13.26
C GLY A 112 -7.18 -12.87 -12.91
N SER A 113 -8.17 -12.76 -12.05
CA SER A 113 -8.65 -11.49 -11.51
C SER A 113 -7.86 -11.10 -10.28
N ASP A 114 -7.41 -9.85 -10.24
CA ASP A 114 -7.00 -9.19 -9.01
C ASP A 114 -8.27 -8.80 -8.26
N SER A 115 -8.55 -9.48 -7.14
CA SER A 115 -9.84 -9.38 -6.46
C SER A 115 -9.65 -9.27 -4.95
N ASN A 116 -10.41 -8.37 -4.35
CA ASN A 116 -10.44 -8.19 -2.91
C ASN A 116 -11.80 -7.66 -2.45
N ALA A 117 -11.93 -7.42 -1.16
CA ALA A 117 -13.07 -6.76 -0.54
C ALA A 117 -12.60 -5.90 0.62
N PHE A 118 -13.47 -5.02 1.08
CA PHE A 118 -13.27 -4.29 2.33
C PHE A 118 -14.59 -3.90 2.95
N THR A 119 -14.60 -3.84 4.27
CA THR A 119 -15.70 -3.31 5.09
C THR A 119 -15.25 -2.02 5.76
N SER A 120 -16.11 -1.00 5.73
CA SER A 120 -15.93 0.23 6.47
C SER A 120 -17.14 0.51 7.38
N TYR A 121 -17.20 1.69 7.95
CA TYR A 121 -18.36 2.10 8.74
C TYR A 121 -19.65 2.12 7.93
N ASP A 122 -19.61 2.72 6.72
CA ASP A 122 -20.82 3.04 5.94
C ASP A 122 -21.09 2.06 4.80
N GLN A 123 -20.12 1.24 4.43
CA GLN A 123 -20.17 0.44 3.21
C GLN A 123 -19.29 -0.80 3.26
N THR A 124 -19.68 -1.80 2.47
CA THR A 124 -18.87 -2.98 2.17
C THR A 124 -18.78 -3.11 0.65
N ALA A 125 -17.57 -3.29 0.13
CA ALA A 125 -17.33 -3.38 -1.30
C ALA A 125 -16.55 -4.65 -1.65
N TYR A 126 -16.88 -5.23 -2.80
CA TYR A 126 -16.20 -6.37 -3.41
C TYR A 126 -15.80 -5.97 -4.82
N TYR A 127 -14.58 -6.26 -5.21
CA TYR A 127 -14.09 -5.89 -6.54
C TYR A 127 -13.20 -6.97 -7.16
N GLY A 128 -13.22 -7.00 -8.49
CA GLY A 128 -12.35 -7.82 -9.28
C GLY A 128 -11.94 -7.10 -10.56
N THR A 129 -10.63 -7.03 -10.81
CA THR A 129 -10.05 -6.45 -12.02
C THR A 129 -9.40 -7.55 -12.83
N ALA A 130 -9.79 -7.69 -14.10
CA ALA A 130 -9.34 -8.75 -14.97
C ALA A 130 -9.25 -8.29 -16.44
N GLU A 131 -8.74 -9.14 -17.31
CA GLU A 131 -8.81 -8.92 -18.77
C GLU A 131 -10.27 -8.80 -19.23
N ARG A 132 -10.54 -7.94 -20.20
CA ARG A 132 -11.90 -7.59 -20.68
C ARG A 132 -12.79 -8.79 -21.06
N ASN A 133 -12.20 -9.89 -21.59
CA ASN A 133 -12.95 -11.10 -21.93
C ASN A 133 -13.50 -11.87 -20.71
N LYS A 134 -13.13 -11.47 -19.48
CA LYS A 134 -13.63 -12.01 -18.23
C LYS A 134 -14.82 -11.22 -17.67
N LEU A 135 -15.21 -10.10 -18.27
CA LEU A 135 -16.28 -9.21 -17.78
C LEU A 135 -17.55 -9.97 -17.43
N LYS A 136 -18.08 -10.78 -18.33
CA LYS A 136 -19.30 -11.55 -18.10
C LYS A 136 -19.14 -12.54 -16.95
N SER A 137 -17.96 -13.17 -16.85
CA SER A 137 -17.66 -14.11 -15.78
C SER A 137 -17.64 -13.44 -14.41
N LEU A 138 -17.03 -12.25 -14.29
CA LEU A 138 -17.05 -11.46 -13.07
C LEU A 138 -18.48 -11.09 -12.67
N LEU A 139 -19.31 -10.61 -13.62
CA LEU A 139 -20.71 -10.28 -13.36
C LEU A 139 -21.51 -11.48 -12.85
N VAL A 140 -21.29 -12.67 -13.42
CA VAL A 140 -21.98 -13.91 -12.98
C VAL A 140 -21.55 -14.29 -11.56
N LEU A 141 -20.27 -14.20 -11.22
CA LEU A 141 -19.78 -14.50 -9.87
C LEU A 141 -20.34 -13.54 -8.84
N GLU A 142 -20.34 -12.23 -9.13
CA GLU A 142 -20.87 -11.21 -8.23
C GLU A 142 -22.38 -11.36 -7.98
N ALA A 143 -23.15 -11.62 -9.02
CA ALA A 143 -24.59 -11.88 -8.90
C ALA A 143 -24.89 -13.14 -8.10
N ASP A 144 -24.10 -14.20 -8.29
CA ASP A 144 -24.29 -15.46 -7.58
C ASP A 144 -24.00 -15.31 -6.07
N ARG A 145 -22.90 -14.63 -5.68
CA ARG A 145 -22.65 -14.42 -4.24
C ARG A 145 -23.62 -13.43 -3.60
N MET A 146 -24.14 -12.44 -4.36
CA MET A 146 -25.17 -11.54 -3.85
C MET A 146 -26.44 -12.31 -3.41
N GLN A 147 -26.83 -13.36 -4.12
CA GLN A 147 -28.10 -14.06 -3.89
C GLN A 147 -27.95 -15.40 -3.16
N ASN A 148 -26.86 -16.12 -3.37
CA ASN A 148 -26.76 -17.55 -3.09
C ASN A 148 -25.63 -17.90 -2.11
N ALA A 149 -24.99 -16.94 -1.43
CA ALA A 149 -23.94 -17.23 -0.47
C ALA A 149 -24.42 -18.22 0.60
N VAL A 150 -23.55 -19.17 0.93
CA VAL A 150 -23.81 -20.19 1.96
C VAL A 150 -23.12 -19.74 3.26
N ILE A 151 -23.91 -19.66 4.32
CA ILE A 151 -23.43 -19.35 5.65
C ILE A 151 -23.89 -20.50 6.55
N ASP A 152 -22.99 -21.40 6.87
CA ASP A 152 -23.26 -22.54 7.73
C ASP A 152 -22.37 -22.56 8.98
N THR A 153 -22.66 -23.47 9.89
CA THR A 153 -21.99 -23.56 11.19
C THR A 153 -20.50 -23.87 11.07
N GLU A 154 -20.13 -24.77 10.18
CA GLU A 154 -18.74 -25.24 10.03
C GLU A 154 -17.87 -24.16 9.41
N GLN A 155 -18.34 -23.55 8.33
CA GLN A 155 -17.63 -22.47 7.64
C GLN A 155 -17.52 -21.23 8.53
N LEU A 156 -18.58 -20.87 9.27
CA LEU A 156 -18.51 -19.75 10.21
C LEU A 156 -17.53 -20.00 11.35
N ALA A 157 -17.50 -21.20 11.92
CA ALA A 157 -16.57 -21.56 12.98
C ALA A 157 -15.10 -21.48 12.50
N SER A 158 -14.83 -21.96 11.28
CA SER A 158 -13.51 -21.82 10.66
C SER A 158 -13.13 -20.38 10.43
N GLU A 159 -14.04 -19.58 9.85
CA GLU A 159 -13.69 -18.20 9.46
C GLU A 159 -13.60 -17.25 10.66
N LYS A 160 -14.33 -17.48 11.74
CA LYS A 160 -14.13 -16.77 13.00
C LYS A 160 -12.68 -16.87 13.49
N ARG A 161 -12.03 -18.00 13.34
CA ARG A 161 -10.62 -18.16 13.73
C ARG A 161 -9.70 -17.31 12.87
N VAL A 162 -9.99 -17.23 11.57
CA VAL A 162 -9.25 -16.38 10.62
C VAL A 162 -9.42 -14.91 11.00
N VAL A 163 -10.66 -14.44 11.20
CA VAL A 163 -10.96 -13.06 11.63
C VAL A 163 -10.30 -12.74 12.98
N ILE A 164 -10.35 -13.64 13.96
CA ILE A 164 -9.69 -13.45 15.26
C ILE A 164 -8.16 -13.33 15.07
N SER A 165 -7.57 -14.15 14.21
CA SER A 165 -6.13 -14.05 13.89
C SER A 165 -5.78 -12.70 13.28
N GLU A 166 -6.61 -12.18 12.37
CA GLU A 166 -6.44 -10.85 11.79
C GLU A 166 -6.51 -9.75 12.86
N LEU A 167 -7.57 -9.76 13.69
CA LEU A 167 -7.74 -8.78 14.78
C LEU A 167 -6.58 -8.81 15.76
N GLN A 168 -6.02 -9.98 16.06
CA GLN A 168 -4.83 -10.11 16.89
C GLN A 168 -3.61 -9.45 16.22
N GLY A 169 -3.51 -9.49 14.88
CA GLY A 169 -2.48 -8.75 14.15
C GLY A 169 -2.55 -7.25 14.42
N TYR A 170 -3.75 -6.67 14.35
CA TYR A 170 -3.95 -5.25 14.66
C TYR A 170 -3.61 -4.90 16.12
N GLU A 171 -3.93 -5.77 17.09
CA GLU A 171 -3.59 -5.55 18.50
C GLU A 171 -2.08 -5.53 18.79
N ASN A 172 -1.23 -6.01 17.88
CA ASN A 172 0.22 -5.85 17.99
C ASN A 172 0.67 -4.40 17.85
N SER A 173 -0.10 -3.53 17.14
CA SER A 173 0.21 -2.12 16.93
C SER A 173 -0.22 -1.24 18.11
N PRO A 174 0.71 -0.48 18.73
CA PRO A 174 0.37 0.55 19.70
C PRO A 174 -0.56 1.63 19.14
N GLU A 175 -0.40 1.99 17.86
CA GLU A 175 -1.22 2.97 17.16
C GLU A 175 -2.67 2.53 17.09
N TYR A 176 -2.93 1.27 16.71
CA TYR A 176 -4.28 0.71 16.66
C TYR A 176 -4.96 0.72 18.04
N ARG A 177 -4.24 0.33 19.09
CA ARG A 177 -4.78 0.31 20.47
C ARG A 177 -5.11 1.71 20.96
N LEU A 178 -4.25 2.69 20.64
CA LEU A 178 -4.48 4.09 20.98
C LEU A 178 -5.69 4.63 20.22
N ASN A 179 -5.77 4.39 18.91
CA ASN A 179 -6.87 4.83 18.07
C ASN A 179 -8.21 4.29 18.58
N ARG A 180 -8.29 3.00 18.89
CA ARG A 180 -9.52 2.40 19.45
C ARG A 180 -9.97 3.08 20.74
N ALA A 181 -9.04 3.41 21.63
CA ALA A 181 -9.39 4.08 22.89
C ALA A 181 -9.85 5.53 22.67
N VAL A 182 -9.20 6.25 21.76
CA VAL A 182 -9.53 7.65 21.42
C VAL A 182 -10.86 7.72 20.67
N MET A 183 -11.08 6.87 19.68
CA MET A 183 -12.33 6.82 18.90
C MET A 183 -13.53 6.43 19.78
N GLY A 184 -13.34 5.45 20.69
CA GLY A 184 -14.38 5.07 21.66
C GLY A 184 -14.77 6.21 22.59
N ALA A 185 -13.86 7.11 22.93
CA ALA A 185 -14.14 8.31 23.72
C ALA A 185 -14.69 9.47 22.88
N ALA A 186 -14.28 9.58 21.60
CA ALA A 186 -14.78 10.61 20.68
C ALA A 186 -16.24 10.35 20.28
N PHE A 187 -16.64 9.08 20.15
CA PHE A 187 -17.95 8.64 19.69
C PHE A 187 -18.56 7.59 20.65
N PRO A 188 -18.78 7.92 21.94
CA PRO A 188 -19.06 6.92 23.00
C PRO A 188 -20.38 6.15 22.83
N ASN A 189 -21.33 6.67 22.05
CA ASN A 189 -22.65 6.06 21.82
C ASN A 189 -22.96 5.97 20.33
N HIS A 190 -21.93 5.99 19.50
CA HIS A 190 -22.06 5.94 18.05
C HIS A 190 -21.23 4.79 17.49
N ALA A 191 -21.67 4.18 16.39
CA ALA A 191 -20.96 3.08 15.75
C ALA A 191 -19.53 3.46 15.31
N TYR A 192 -19.26 4.73 14.98
CA TYR A 192 -17.91 5.20 14.61
C TYR A 192 -16.91 5.17 15.78
N GLY A 193 -17.36 5.00 17.01
CA GLY A 193 -16.49 4.76 18.17
C GLY A 193 -16.12 3.29 18.39
N LEU A 194 -16.67 2.37 17.61
CA LEU A 194 -16.42 0.94 17.69
C LEU A 194 -15.46 0.50 16.57
N PRO A 195 -14.58 -0.48 16.78
CA PRO A 195 -13.75 -1.02 15.71
C PRO A 195 -14.61 -1.72 14.66
N VAL A 196 -14.35 -1.48 13.38
CA VAL A 196 -15.13 -2.04 12.27
C VAL A 196 -15.17 -3.57 12.30
N GLY A 197 -14.04 -4.23 12.59
CA GLY A 197 -13.96 -5.69 12.71
C GLY A 197 -14.45 -6.27 14.05
N GLY A 198 -14.89 -5.41 14.98
CA GLY A 198 -15.22 -5.82 16.33
C GLY A 198 -14.00 -6.20 17.16
N THR A 199 -14.25 -6.93 18.23
CA THR A 199 -13.20 -7.52 19.09
C THR A 199 -13.27 -9.04 19.02
N LYS A 200 -12.20 -9.74 19.47
CA LYS A 200 -12.20 -11.21 19.62
C LYS A 200 -13.45 -11.69 20.38
N ALA A 201 -13.81 -11.01 21.48
CA ALA A 201 -14.97 -11.36 22.30
C ALA A 201 -16.31 -11.17 21.58
N ASP A 202 -16.39 -10.26 20.63
CA ASP A 202 -17.59 -10.06 19.80
C ASP A 202 -17.69 -11.16 18.74
N VAL A 203 -16.62 -11.40 18.01
CA VAL A 203 -16.53 -12.43 16.95
C VAL A 203 -16.86 -13.83 17.50
N GLU A 204 -16.37 -14.17 18.69
CA GLU A 204 -16.67 -15.45 19.34
C GLU A 204 -18.18 -15.71 19.57
N LYS A 205 -18.96 -14.64 19.73
CA LYS A 205 -20.41 -14.73 20.05
C LYS A 205 -21.34 -14.87 18.83
N PHE A 206 -20.90 -14.50 17.62
CA PHE A 206 -21.77 -14.52 16.42
C PHE A 206 -22.40 -15.89 16.20
N THR A 207 -23.68 -15.90 15.88
CA THR A 207 -24.39 -17.11 15.46
C THR A 207 -24.61 -17.12 13.96
N VAL A 208 -24.84 -18.30 13.41
CA VAL A 208 -25.16 -18.46 11.97
C VAL A 208 -26.40 -17.64 11.60
N GLU A 209 -27.41 -17.67 12.47
CA GLU A 209 -28.69 -16.97 12.25
C GLU A 209 -28.50 -15.46 12.16
N GLN A 210 -27.63 -14.88 13.01
CA GLN A 210 -27.33 -13.44 12.98
C GLN A 210 -26.63 -13.04 11.68
N VAL A 211 -25.61 -13.78 11.25
CA VAL A 211 -24.88 -13.50 10.00
C VAL A 211 -25.79 -13.70 8.78
N GLN A 212 -26.61 -14.77 8.78
CA GLN A 212 -27.60 -14.99 7.73
C GLN A 212 -28.68 -13.90 7.68
N GLN A 213 -29.11 -13.38 8.84
CA GLN A 213 -30.08 -12.29 8.92
C GLN A 213 -29.49 -11.02 8.31
N TYR A 214 -28.25 -10.66 8.69
CA TYR A 214 -27.54 -9.51 8.16
C TYR A 214 -27.37 -9.61 6.64
N TYR A 215 -26.99 -10.79 6.12
CA TYR A 215 -26.89 -11.06 4.68
C TYR A 215 -28.24 -10.84 3.96
N ARG A 216 -29.35 -11.43 4.44
CA ARG A 216 -30.68 -11.31 3.80
C ARG A 216 -31.22 -9.87 3.82
N GLU A 217 -30.91 -9.13 4.88
CA GLU A 217 -31.40 -7.76 5.05
C GLU A 217 -30.68 -6.78 4.12
N PHE A 218 -29.35 -6.90 4.01
CA PHE A 218 -28.53 -5.84 3.40
C PHE A 218 -27.94 -6.19 2.03
N TYR A 219 -27.76 -7.45 1.69
CA TYR A 219 -27.11 -7.87 0.44
C TYR A 219 -28.13 -8.11 -0.68
N THR A 220 -28.81 -7.03 -1.06
CA THR A 220 -29.89 -7.04 -2.05
C THR A 220 -29.66 -5.98 -3.14
N PRO A 221 -30.18 -6.18 -4.36
CA PRO A 221 -29.97 -5.26 -5.49
C PRO A 221 -30.31 -3.80 -5.18
N ASP A 222 -31.43 -3.56 -4.48
CA ASP A 222 -31.91 -2.22 -4.13
C ASP A 222 -31.07 -1.52 -3.04
N ASN A 223 -30.12 -2.25 -2.42
CA ASN A 223 -29.09 -1.71 -1.52
C ASN A 223 -27.70 -1.68 -2.13
N ALA A 224 -27.56 -2.05 -3.40
CA ALA A 224 -26.28 -2.22 -4.05
C ALA A 224 -26.05 -1.23 -5.19
N ILE A 225 -24.78 -1.00 -5.47
CA ILE A 225 -24.27 -0.27 -6.64
C ILE A 225 -23.29 -1.19 -7.35
N LEU A 226 -23.52 -1.40 -8.64
CA LEU A 226 -22.61 -2.10 -9.53
C LEU A 226 -21.81 -1.07 -10.31
N VAL A 227 -20.49 -1.07 -10.19
CA VAL A 227 -19.59 -0.18 -10.91
C VAL A 227 -18.76 -0.99 -11.89
N ILE A 228 -18.74 -0.58 -13.16
CA ILE A 228 -17.99 -1.21 -14.25
C ILE A 228 -17.15 -0.15 -14.93
N VAL A 229 -15.83 -0.27 -14.90
CA VAL A 229 -14.88 0.65 -15.55
C VAL A 229 -13.88 -0.13 -16.37
N GLY A 230 -13.56 0.30 -17.59
CA GLY A 230 -12.54 -0.31 -18.43
C GLY A 230 -12.95 -0.54 -19.87
N ASP A 231 -12.35 -1.53 -20.52
CA ASP A 231 -12.48 -1.79 -21.95
C ASP A 231 -13.69 -2.70 -22.24
N PHE A 232 -14.83 -2.08 -22.47
CA PHE A 232 -16.09 -2.75 -22.84
C PHE A 232 -16.97 -1.81 -23.67
N GLN A 233 -18.13 -2.31 -24.15
CA GLN A 233 -19.18 -1.52 -24.81
C GLN A 233 -20.38 -1.39 -23.87
N THR A 234 -20.76 -0.18 -23.52
CA THR A 234 -21.78 0.10 -22.49
C THR A 234 -23.13 -0.54 -22.80
N GLU A 235 -23.63 -0.43 -24.05
CA GLU A 235 -24.97 -0.92 -24.39
C GLU A 235 -25.09 -2.44 -24.21
N SER A 236 -24.16 -3.21 -24.81
CA SER A 236 -24.16 -4.67 -24.69
C SER A 236 -23.87 -5.15 -23.28
N THR A 237 -23.05 -4.41 -22.53
CA THR A 237 -22.78 -4.71 -21.12
C THR A 237 -24.01 -4.50 -20.24
N LEU A 238 -24.76 -3.42 -20.45
CA LEU A 238 -26.01 -3.17 -19.74
C LEU A 238 -27.08 -4.21 -20.04
N GLU A 239 -27.15 -4.73 -21.28
CA GLU A 239 -28.03 -5.87 -21.60
C GLU A 239 -27.62 -7.11 -20.81
N THR A 240 -26.33 -7.42 -20.76
CA THR A 240 -25.78 -8.53 -19.95
C THR A 240 -26.06 -8.35 -18.45
N VAL A 241 -25.89 -7.14 -17.93
CA VAL A 241 -26.21 -6.82 -16.52
C VAL A 241 -27.70 -7.02 -16.23
N LYS A 242 -28.59 -6.55 -17.10
CA LYS A 242 -30.04 -6.77 -16.99
C LYS A 242 -30.39 -8.26 -17.00
N GLU A 243 -29.76 -9.04 -17.87
CA GLU A 243 -29.97 -10.49 -17.94
C GLU A 243 -29.58 -11.19 -16.63
N ILE A 244 -28.43 -10.82 -16.05
CA ILE A 244 -27.85 -11.47 -14.88
C ILE A 244 -28.45 -10.92 -13.57
N PHE A 245 -28.35 -9.63 -13.34
CA PHE A 245 -28.77 -8.98 -12.08
C PHE A 245 -30.25 -8.60 -12.06
N GLY A 246 -30.88 -8.31 -13.20
CA GLY A 246 -32.28 -7.87 -13.25
C GLY A 246 -33.27 -8.90 -12.73
N LYS A 247 -32.91 -10.18 -12.68
CA LYS A 247 -33.72 -11.29 -12.15
C LYS A 247 -33.62 -11.45 -10.64
N LEU A 248 -32.65 -10.79 -9.99
CA LEU A 248 -32.45 -10.89 -8.55
C LEU A 248 -33.60 -10.19 -7.81
N PRO A 249 -34.15 -10.79 -6.74
CA PRO A 249 -35.26 -10.21 -6.01
C PRO A 249 -34.83 -8.97 -5.21
N LYS A 250 -35.74 -8.00 -5.08
CA LYS A 250 -35.62 -6.90 -4.12
C LYS A 250 -35.70 -7.42 -2.70
N SER A 251 -35.25 -6.61 -1.74
CA SER A 251 -35.54 -6.86 -0.32
C SER A 251 -37.06 -7.01 -0.09
N GLN A 252 -37.41 -8.05 0.65
CA GLN A 252 -38.80 -8.26 1.08
C GLN A 252 -39.07 -7.64 2.45
N GLU A 253 -38.03 -7.26 3.17
CA GLU A 253 -38.10 -6.68 4.51
C GLU A 253 -38.01 -5.15 4.44
N SER A 254 -38.85 -4.47 5.19
CA SER A 254 -38.70 -3.04 5.41
C SER A 254 -37.43 -2.85 6.24
N ARG A 255 -36.43 -2.24 5.68
CA ARG A 255 -35.20 -1.88 6.44
C ARG A 255 -35.61 -0.93 7.56
N VAL A 256 -35.53 -1.45 8.78
CA VAL A 256 -35.88 -0.68 9.98
C VAL A 256 -34.68 0.22 10.29
N GLY A 257 -34.82 1.49 9.89
CA GLY A 257 -33.96 2.58 10.32
C GLY A 257 -32.57 2.59 9.73
N GLU A 258 -32.19 3.70 9.16
CA GLU A 258 -30.85 3.90 8.58
C GLU A 258 -29.71 3.89 9.61
N THR A 259 -30.01 3.96 10.90
CA THR A 259 -29.04 3.89 12.00
C THR A 259 -29.68 3.30 13.24
N ARG A 260 -29.17 2.17 13.72
CA ARG A 260 -29.67 1.49 14.93
C ARG A 260 -29.08 2.03 16.23
N LEU A 261 -27.99 2.78 16.14
CA LEU A 261 -27.36 3.51 17.24
C LEU A 261 -27.50 5.02 16.97
N ILE A 262 -28.68 5.58 17.19
CA ILE A 262 -28.84 7.04 17.18
C ILE A 262 -28.49 7.56 18.57
N ALA A 263 -27.24 8.00 18.71
CA ALA A 263 -26.95 9.00 19.73
C ALA A 263 -26.41 10.23 19.01
N SER A 264 -27.05 11.36 19.22
CA SER A 264 -26.44 12.67 18.96
C SER A 264 -24.97 12.62 19.42
N VAL A 265 -24.04 13.12 18.61
CA VAL A 265 -22.66 13.32 19.03
C VAL A 265 -22.68 14.11 20.35
N GLN A 266 -22.75 13.37 21.48
CA GLN A 266 -22.62 13.99 22.78
C GLN A 266 -21.16 14.37 22.90
N GLN A 267 -20.91 15.66 22.96
CA GLN A 267 -19.59 16.22 23.24
C GLN A 267 -19.06 15.58 24.52
N SER A 268 -18.08 14.71 24.34
CA SER A 268 -17.35 14.12 25.46
C SER A 268 -16.51 15.23 26.09
N THR A 269 -16.82 15.61 27.32
CA THR A 269 -16.00 16.55 28.13
C THR A 269 -14.85 15.78 28.81
N VAL A 270 -14.00 15.17 28.00
CA VAL A 270 -12.77 14.54 28.53
C VAL A 270 -11.73 15.64 28.70
N ASN A 271 -11.65 16.18 29.92
CA ASN A 271 -10.74 17.28 30.26
C ASN A 271 -9.26 16.86 30.45
N SER A 272 -8.92 15.59 30.26
CA SER A 272 -7.55 15.05 30.41
C SER A 272 -7.29 13.98 29.36
N PRO A 273 -6.01 13.84 28.91
CA PRO A 273 -5.66 12.82 27.93
C PRO A 273 -5.98 11.38 28.41
N ILE A 274 -6.42 10.57 27.49
CA ILE A 274 -6.50 9.11 27.67
C ILE A 274 -5.07 8.58 27.63
N VAL A 275 -4.59 7.95 28.69
CA VAL A 275 -3.20 7.49 28.77
C VAL A 275 -3.15 5.96 28.78
N LEU A 276 -2.62 5.38 27.69
CA LEU A 276 -2.31 3.95 27.61
C LEU A 276 -0.85 3.71 28.03
N ARG A 277 -0.64 2.87 29.04
CA ARG A 277 0.70 2.45 29.50
C ARG A 277 0.82 0.95 29.31
N GLU A 278 1.23 0.56 28.11
CA GLU A 278 1.26 -0.82 27.66
C GLU A 278 2.61 -1.17 27.02
N PRO A 279 2.93 -2.47 26.85
CA PRO A 279 4.10 -2.87 26.09
C PRO A 279 4.05 -2.33 24.65
N GLY A 280 5.19 -1.91 24.13
CA GLY A 280 5.34 -1.36 22.79
C GLY A 280 6.54 -0.42 22.70
N ALA A 281 6.87 0.02 21.50
CA ALA A 281 7.92 0.98 21.23
C ALA A 281 7.35 2.35 20.83
N GLY A 282 8.13 3.41 21.06
CA GLY A 282 7.73 4.77 20.71
C GLY A 282 6.68 5.37 21.65
N LYS A 283 6.63 6.68 21.71
CA LYS A 283 5.57 7.43 22.37
C LYS A 283 4.68 8.03 21.30
N LEU A 284 3.37 7.88 21.43
CA LEU A 284 2.40 8.37 20.44
C LEU A 284 1.46 9.39 21.07
N LEU A 285 1.11 10.39 20.31
CA LEU A 285 0.03 11.33 20.60
C LEU A 285 -0.99 11.23 19.47
N GLN A 286 -2.26 11.06 19.84
CA GLN A 286 -3.37 11.15 18.89
C GLN A 286 -4.35 12.21 19.35
N VAL A 287 -4.85 13.00 18.42
CA VAL A 287 -5.88 14.03 18.67
C VAL A 287 -6.98 13.87 17.64
N VAL A 288 -8.22 13.81 18.12
CA VAL A 288 -9.42 13.71 17.26
C VAL A 288 -10.34 14.89 17.54
N TYR A 289 -10.77 15.54 16.47
CA TYR A 289 -11.82 16.59 16.50
C TYR A 289 -13.03 16.10 15.73
N PRO A 290 -14.26 16.10 16.30
CA PRO A 290 -15.48 15.79 15.55
C PRO A 290 -15.73 16.81 14.44
N LEU A 291 -16.09 16.31 13.25
CA LEU A 291 -16.41 17.10 12.06
C LEU A 291 -17.84 16.80 11.58
N PRO A 292 -18.40 17.63 10.69
CA PRO A 292 -19.72 17.38 10.09
C PRO A 292 -19.67 16.19 9.10
N ASP A 293 -20.86 15.84 8.59
CA ASP A 293 -21.02 14.83 7.55
C ASP A 293 -20.41 15.23 6.20
N VAL A 294 -20.26 14.25 5.31
CA VAL A 294 -19.61 14.40 3.99
C VAL A 294 -20.27 15.42 3.07
N ASN A 295 -21.56 15.67 3.19
CA ASN A 295 -22.28 16.63 2.34
C ASN A 295 -22.25 18.07 2.88
N HIS A 296 -21.63 18.30 4.03
CA HIS A 296 -21.55 19.63 4.63
C HIS A 296 -20.69 20.58 3.78
N PRO A 297 -21.14 21.85 3.57
CA PRO A 297 -20.41 22.81 2.73
C PRO A 297 -19.01 23.20 3.22
N ASP A 298 -18.68 22.93 4.48
CA ASP A 298 -17.37 23.21 5.06
C ASP A 298 -16.32 22.16 4.69
N VAL A 299 -16.70 20.99 4.14
CA VAL A 299 -15.75 19.88 3.84
C VAL A 299 -14.59 20.31 2.93
N PRO A 300 -14.81 21.06 1.83
CA PRO A 300 -13.68 21.53 1.02
C PRO A 300 -12.69 22.44 1.77
N ALA A 301 -13.19 23.27 2.69
CA ALA A 301 -12.33 24.15 3.50
C ALA A 301 -11.59 23.38 4.60
N LEU A 302 -12.18 22.31 5.13
CA LEU A 302 -11.53 21.40 6.09
C LEU A 302 -10.37 20.64 5.44
N GLU A 303 -10.51 20.21 4.20
CA GLU A 303 -9.44 19.56 3.46
C GLU A 303 -8.26 20.51 3.18
N VAL A 304 -8.56 21.71 2.68
CA VAL A 304 -7.53 22.74 2.46
C VAL A 304 -6.83 23.10 3.79
N MET A 305 -7.57 23.12 4.89
CA MET A 305 -7.02 23.33 6.23
C MET A 305 -6.02 22.23 6.60
N ASP A 306 -6.37 20.96 6.36
CA ASP A 306 -5.50 19.82 6.64
C ASP A 306 -4.17 19.94 5.88
N TYR A 307 -4.22 20.14 4.57
CA TYR A 307 -3.02 20.34 3.76
C TYR A 307 -2.14 21.52 4.24
N ILE A 308 -2.73 22.61 4.72
CA ILE A 308 -1.95 23.73 5.30
C ILE A 308 -1.31 23.32 6.64
N LEU A 309 -1.99 22.50 7.43
CA LEU A 309 -1.50 22.09 8.74
C LEU A 309 -0.45 20.97 8.68
N THR A 310 -0.61 19.98 7.82
CA THR A 310 0.14 18.74 7.91
C THR A 310 0.81 18.28 6.62
N GLU A 311 0.31 18.68 5.43
CA GLU A 311 0.80 18.11 4.18
C GLU A 311 2.08 18.79 3.69
N GLY A 312 3.14 17.96 3.59
CA GLY A 312 4.44 18.39 3.12
C GLY A 312 5.28 19.17 4.15
N ARG A 313 6.55 19.40 3.78
CA ARG A 313 7.55 20.03 4.70
C ARG A 313 7.30 21.51 4.97
N ASN A 314 6.52 22.18 4.12
CA ASN A 314 6.11 23.56 4.30
C ASN A 314 4.83 23.73 5.14
N SER A 315 4.22 22.66 5.59
CA SER A 315 3.03 22.69 6.45
C SER A 315 3.37 23.15 7.87
N ARG A 316 2.39 23.75 8.54
CA ARG A 316 2.65 24.45 9.82
C ARG A 316 2.99 23.51 10.97
N LEU A 317 2.32 22.35 11.06
CA LEU A 317 2.57 21.38 12.13
C LEU A 317 3.84 20.58 11.86
N TYR A 318 4.13 20.24 10.60
CA TYR A 318 5.41 19.63 10.25
C TYR A 318 6.59 20.50 10.69
N GLN A 319 6.57 21.79 10.37
CA GLN A 319 7.59 22.75 10.79
C GLN A 319 7.69 22.87 12.32
N ALA A 320 6.55 22.93 13.01
CA ALA A 320 6.53 23.12 14.45
C ALA A 320 6.93 21.88 15.26
N LEU A 321 6.73 20.69 14.73
CA LEU A 321 6.93 19.43 15.46
C LEU A 321 8.09 18.60 14.90
N VAL A 322 8.14 18.38 13.60
CA VAL A 322 9.16 17.51 12.97
C VAL A 322 10.46 18.26 12.77
N GLU A 323 10.44 19.38 12.08
CA GLU A 323 11.66 20.17 11.84
C GLU A 323 12.27 20.75 13.13
N SER A 324 11.44 20.91 14.18
CA SER A 324 11.94 21.32 15.51
C SER A 324 12.56 20.18 16.32
N GLY A 325 12.49 18.92 15.83
CA GLY A 325 12.98 17.73 16.53
C GLY A 325 12.14 17.30 17.74
N LEU A 326 10.88 17.73 17.84
CA LEU A 326 9.94 17.29 18.87
C LEU A 326 9.25 15.98 18.48
N ALA A 327 8.96 15.80 17.21
CA ALA A 327 8.37 14.59 16.64
C ALA A 327 9.26 14.01 15.54
N ASN A 328 9.15 12.72 15.30
CA ASN A 328 9.72 12.07 14.13
C ASN A 328 8.79 12.18 12.93
N ASP A 329 7.49 12.15 13.21
CA ASP A 329 6.46 12.17 12.17
C ASP A 329 5.18 12.78 12.71
N ILE A 330 4.41 13.38 11.79
CA ILE A 330 3.03 13.78 11.99
C ILE A 330 2.24 13.43 10.75
N THR A 331 1.12 12.75 10.96
CA THR A 331 0.13 12.46 9.92
C THR A 331 -1.23 12.99 10.36
N ALA A 332 -2.04 13.39 9.39
CA ALA A 332 -3.42 13.74 9.66
C ALA A 332 -4.31 13.42 8.47
N TYR A 333 -5.60 13.35 8.71
CA TYR A 333 -6.60 13.21 7.66
C TYR A 333 -7.98 13.68 8.12
N VAL A 334 -8.74 14.20 7.17
CA VAL A 334 -10.15 14.52 7.32
C VAL A 334 -10.98 13.31 6.91
N SER A 335 -11.61 12.65 7.87
CA SER A 335 -12.57 11.58 7.60
C SER A 335 -13.96 12.21 7.42
N SER A 336 -14.53 12.11 6.22
CA SER A 336 -15.87 12.61 5.91
C SER A 336 -16.79 11.43 5.62
N LEU A 337 -17.67 11.09 6.56
CA LEU A 337 -18.59 9.96 6.48
C LEU A 337 -20.04 10.44 6.40
N ARG A 338 -20.97 9.50 6.26
CA ARG A 338 -22.37 9.78 5.97
C ARG A 338 -23.11 10.53 7.08
N GLU A 339 -22.83 10.25 8.36
CA GLU A 339 -23.53 10.84 9.51
C GLU A 339 -22.70 11.88 10.24
N SER A 340 -21.39 11.75 10.23
CA SER A 340 -20.43 12.62 10.89
C SER A 340 -19.06 12.37 10.28
N GLY A 341 -18.11 13.25 10.63
CA GLY A 341 -16.71 13.07 10.30
C GLY A 341 -15.81 13.32 11.50
N TRP A 342 -14.53 13.23 11.30
CA TRP A 342 -13.54 13.67 12.28
C TRP A 342 -12.24 14.11 11.58
N TYR A 343 -11.51 14.96 12.27
CA TYR A 343 -10.13 15.29 11.93
C TYR A 343 -9.22 14.57 12.91
N GLU A 344 -8.36 13.71 12.41
CA GLU A 344 -7.40 12.96 13.18
C GLU A 344 -5.99 13.48 12.93
N LEU A 345 -5.25 13.67 14.02
CA LEU A 345 -3.84 14.02 14.03
C LEU A 345 -3.09 12.97 14.83
N SER A 346 -2.09 12.33 14.23
CA SER A 346 -1.24 11.31 14.86
C SER A 346 0.21 11.77 14.83
N VAL A 347 0.89 11.71 15.97
CA VAL A 347 2.27 12.18 16.14
C VAL A 347 3.11 11.10 16.80
N THR A 348 4.22 10.73 16.15
CA THR A 348 5.27 9.89 16.73
C THR A 348 6.34 10.78 17.35
N ALA A 349 6.46 10.72 18.67
CA ALA A 349 7.40 11.57 19.41
C ALA A 349 8.86 11.22 19.11
N ALA A 350 9.71 12.23 18.94
CA ALA A 350 11.15 12.00 18.86
C ALA A 350 11.71 11.46 20.19
N PRO A 351 12.88 10.78 20.19
CA PRO A 351 13.45 10.17 21.38
C PRO A 351 13.56 11.15 22.56
N ARG A 352 13.15 10.71 23.75
CA ARG A 352 13.20 11.47 25.01
C ARG A 352 12.27 12.69 25.07
N GLN A 353 11.45 12.95 24.05
CA GLN A 353 10.50 14.06 24.08
C GLN A 353 9.30 13.77 24.98
N ASN A 354 8.63 14.83 25.41
CA ASN A 354 7.48 14.78 26.31
C ASN A 354 6.20 15.04 25.55
N LEU A 355 5.22 14.14 25.65
CA LEU A 355 3.95 14.24 24.92
C LEU A 355 3.16 15.50 25.28
N ALA A 356 3.18 15.93 26.55
CA ALA A 356 2.52 17.15 26.96
C ALA A 356 3.14 18.41 26.31
N LYS A 357 4.46 18.41 26.05
CA LYS A 357 5.12 19.48 25.31
C LYS A 357 4.70 19.48 23.85
N ILE A 358 4.68 18.30 23.22
CA ILE A 358 4.25 18.12 21.81
C ILE A 358 2.80 18.61 21.67
N ASP A 359 1.91 18.15 22.54
CA ASP A 359 0.50 18.55 22.56
C ASP A 359 0.33 20.07 22.74
N SER A 360 1.11 20.69 23.63
CA SER A 360 1.12 22.13 23.82
C SER A 360 1.57 22.89 22.56
N VAL A 361 2.59 22.40 21.84
CA VAL A 361 3.06 23.02 20.60
C VAL A 361 2.02 22.85 19.48
N LEU A 362 1.43 21.67 19.32
CA LEU A 362 0.35 21.40 18.39
C LEU A 362 -0.82 22.39 18.59
N ASN A 363 -1.31 22.50 19.81
CA ASN A 363 -2.38 23.43 20.15
C ASN A 363 -2.02 24.90 19.88
N LYS A 364 -0.81 25.31 20.22
CA LYS A 364 -0.35 26.70 19.96
C LYS A 364 -0.24 26.97 18.47
N THR A 365 0.18 26.00 17.68
CA THR A 365 0.30 26.14 16.21
C THR A 365 -1.09 26.34 15.59
N ILE A 366 -2.08 25.52 15.98
CA ILE A 366 -3.46 25.67 15.53
C ILE A 366 -4.03 27.03 15.98
N ALA A 367 -3.85 27.41 17.25
CA ALA A 367 -4.33 28.69 17.77
C ALA A 367 -3.64 29.91 17.09
N ASN A 368 -2.36 29.76 16.73
CA ASN A 368 -1.64 30.82 16.00
C ASN A 368 -2.16 30.97 14.57
N LEU A 369 -2.58 29.90 13.90
CA LEU A 369 -3.19 29.98 12.58
C LEU A 369 -4.41 30.91 12.57
N VAL A 370 -5.24 30.84 13.61
CA VAL A 370 -6.39 31.75 13.78
C VAL A 370 -5.93 33.23 13.97
N LYS A 371 -4.87 33.43 14.75
CA LYS A 371 -4.39 34.81 15.07
C LYS A 371 -3.66 35.45 13.90
N THR A 372 -2.81 34.70 13.21
CA THR A 372 -1.96 35.25 12.13
C THR A 372 -2.63 35.18 10.76
N GLY A 373 -3.69 34.39 10.64
CA GLY A 373 -4.32 34.07 9.39
C GLY A 373 -3.54 33.03 8.59
N VAL A 374 -4.07 32.66 7.44
CA VAL A 374 -3.40 31.90 6.39
C VAL A 374 -3.19 32.76 5.16
N THR A 375 -2.10 32.56 4.44
CA THR A 375 -1.79 33.34 3.24
C THR A 375 -2.49 32.77 2.02
N ALA A 376 -2.68 33.59 0.98
CA ALA A 376 -3.19 33.09 -0.30
C ALA A 376 -2.25 32.05 -0.95
N GLU A 377 -0.95 32.15 -0.70
CA GLU A 377 0.04 31.19 -1.18
C GLU A 377 -0.13 29.82 -0.52
N GLU A 378 -0.32 29.74 0.80
CA GLU A 378 -0.60 28.48 1.50
C GLU A 378 -1.90 27.84 1.00
N VAL A 379 -2.97 28.64 0.82
CA VAL A 379 -4.24 28.13 0.29
C VAL A 379 -4.08 27.63 -1.15
N ASN A 380 -3.36 28.35 -2.00
CA ASN A 380 -3.16 27.92 -3.40
C ASN A 380 -2.29 26.67 -3.49
N ARG A 381 -1.25 26.54 -2.66
CA ARG A 381 -0.43 25.34 -2.56
C ARG A 381 -1.30 24.14 -2.18
N ALA A 382 -2.08 24.24 -1.12
CA ALA A 382 -2.99 23.18 -0.68
C ALA A 382 -3.98 22.78 -1.77
N LYS A 383 -4.62 23.73 -2.45
CA LYS A 383 -5.53 23.45 -3.57
C LYS A 383 -4.85 22.66 -4.70
N ASN A 384 -3.66 23.09 -5.11
CA ASN A 384 -2.92 22.43 -6.19
C ASN A 384 -2.54 21.00 -5.79
N GLN A 385 -2.16 20.76 -4.53
CA GLN A 385 -1.87 19.43 -4.01
C GLN A 385 -3.12 18.55 -3.99
N VAL A 386 -4.26 19.04 -3.49
CA VAL A 386 -5.54 18.31 -3.50
C VAL A 386 -5.97 17.94 -4.94
N GLU A 387 -5.89 18.88 -5.87
CA GLU A 387 -6.23 18.63 -7.27
C GLU A 387 -5.30 17.62 -7.93
N ALA A 388 -3.99 17.78 -7.76
CA ALA A 388 -3.01 16.85 -8.32
C ALA A 388 -3.19 15.45 -7.75
N SER A 389 -3.35 15.32 -6.43
CA SER A 389 -3.61 14.05 -5.76
C SER A 389 -4.84 13.34 -6.29
N ALA A 390 -5.95 14.07 -6.48
CA ALA A 390 -7.18 13.51 -7.04
C ALA A 390 -7.00 13.00 -8.48
N ILE A 391 -6.23 13.71 -9.31
CA ILE A 391 -5.94 13.29 -10.70
C ILE A 391 -5.01 12.07 -10.71
N LEU A 392 -3.93 12.10 -9.93
CA LEU A 392 -2.94 11.04 -9.86
C LEU A 392 -3.54 9.74 -9.32
N SER A 393 -4.38 9.79 -8.30
CA SER A 393 -5.03 8.62 -7.72
C SER A 393 -6.01 7.94 -8.71
N ASN A 394 -6.70 8.70 -9.55
CA ASN A 394 -7.71 8.20 -10.48
C ASN A 394 -7.16 7.76 -11.86
N ARG A 395 -5.85 7.68 -12.03
CA ARG A 395 -5.23 7.14 -13.27
C ARG A 395 -5.29 5.61 -13.35
N ASP A 396 -5.47 4.94 -12.22
CA ASP A 396 -5.71 3.50 -12.13
C ASP A 396 -7.21 3.19 -12.27
N LEU A 397 -7.57 2.17 -13.07
CA LEU A 397 -8.96 1.82 -13.35
C LEU A 397 -9.72 1.33 -12.10
N THR A 398 -9.04 0.58 -11.24
CA THR A 398 -9.62 0.06 -9.99
C THR A 398 -9.92 1.21 -9.03
N ASN A 399 -8.96 2.14 -8.87
CA ASN A 399 -9.13 3.33 -8.03
C ASN A 399 -10.22 4.26 -8.56
N LEU A 400 -10.29 4.44 -9.88
CA LEU A 400 -11.36 5.22 -10.50
C LEU A 400 -12.74 4.62 -10.22
N ALA A 401 -12.88 3.30 -10.29
CA ALA A 401 -14.13 2.62 -9.95
C ALA A 401 -14.43 2.69 -8.44
N ILE A 402 -13.39 2.60 -7.58
CA ILE A 402 -13.51 2.80 -6.12
C ILE A 402 -14.04 4.21 -5.84
N GLN A 403 -13.49 5.23 -6.47
CA GLN A 403 -13.96 6.61 -6.29
C GLN A 403 -15.44 6.77 -6.65
N LEU A 404 -15.85 6.25 -7.82
CA LEU A 404 -17.26 6.32 -8.27
C LEU A 404 -18.21 5.56 -7.33
N GLY A 405 -17.78 4.37 -6.88
CA GLY A 405 -18.55 3.55 -5.94
C GLY A 405 -18.68 4.21 -4.57
N ASN A 406 -17.58 4.74 -4.04
CA ASN A 406 -17.53 5.46 -2.78
C ASN A 406 -18.44 6.72 -2.81
N ASP A 407 -18.32 7.54 -3.84
CA ASP A 407 -19.11 8.75 -4.01
C ASP A 407 -20.62 8.43 -4.03
N GLU A 408 -21.02 7.47 -4.88
CA GLU A 408 -22.43 7.05 -4.97
C GLU A 408 -22.95 6.42 -3.67
N THR A 409 -22.12 5.64 -2.98
CA THR A 409 -22.52 4.95 -1.76
C THR A 409 -22.66 5.91 -0.60
N THR A 410 -21.69 6.79 -0.40
CA THR A 410 -21.60 7.69 0.75
C THR A 410 -22.52 8.89 0.60
N THR A 411 -22.59 9.49 -0.59
CA THR A 411 -23.32 10.75 -0.82
C THR A 411 -24.62 10.61 -1.61
N GLY A 412 -24.81 9.50 -2.33
CA GLY A 412 -25.90 9.30 -3.28
C GLY A 412 -25.66 9.90 -4.67
N ASP A 413 -24.47 10.47 -4.90
CA ASP A 413 -24.11 11.12 -6.16
C ASP A 413 -22.67 10.81 -6.57
N TYR A 414 -22.51 9.99 -7.61
CA TYR A 414 -21.20 9.61 -8.16
C TYR A 414 -20.36 10.80 -8.66
N ARG A 415 -20.95 12.01 -8.75
CA ARG A 415 -20.25 13.25 -9.12
C ARG A 415 -19.72 14.03 -7.92
N TYR A 416 -19.81 13.45 -6.72
CA TYR A 416 -19.41 14.16 -5.50
C TYR A 416 -17.99 14.70 -5.58
N THR A 417 -17.01 13.90 -6.02
CA THR A 417 -15.61 14.32 -6.15
C THR A 417 -15.47 15.56 -7.05
N GLU A 418 -16.20 15.70 -8.14
CA GLU A 418 -16.14 16.91 -8.98
C GLU A 418 -16.67 18.15 -8.28
N ARG A 419 -17.81 18.01 -7.55
CA ARG A 419 -18.36 19.11 -6.75
C ARG A 419 -17.42 19.50 -5.61
N TYR A 420 -16.85 18.52 -4.96
CA TYR A 420 -15.86 18.71 -3.91
C TYR A 420 -14.63 19.48 -4.42
N LEU A 421 -14.03 19.06 -5.55
CA LEU A 421 -12.90 19.78 -6.16
C LEU A 421 -13.29 21.17 -6.63
N ALA A 422 -14.51 21.36 -7.16
CA ALA A 422 -15.01 22.71 -7.47
C ALA A 422 -15.11 23.56 -6.18
N GLY A 423 -15.58 22.99 -5.09
CA GLY A 423 -15.59 23.65 -3.78
C GLY A 423 -14.18 23.99 -3.29
N VAL A 424 -13.21 23.08 -3.42
CA VAL A 424 -11.79 23.31 -3.07
C VAL A 424 -11.23 24.52 -3.83
N ARG A 425 -11.51 24.64 -5.14
CA ARG A 425 -11.07 25.80 -5.96
C ARG A 425 -11.57 27.14 -5.43
N GLU A 426 -12.76 27.17 -4.87
CA GLU A 426 -13.40 28.41 -4.35
C GLU A 426 -12.95 28.79 -2.93
N VAL A 427 -12.30 27.89 -2.17
CA VAL A 427 -11.84 28.15 -0.79
C VAL A 427 -10.92 29.36 -0.74
N LYS A 428 -11.15 30.23 0.23
CA LYS A 428 -10.39 31.46 0.50
C LYS A 428 -9.73 31.37 1.88
N PRO A 429 -8.71 32.18 2.16
CA PRO A 429 -8.09 32.26 3.48
C PRO A 429 -9.09 32.44 4.64
N ALA A 430 -10.16 33.20 4.42
CA ALA A 430 -11.19 33.42 5.42
C ALA A 430 -12.00 32.14 5.76
N ASP A 431 -12.24 31.28 4.76
CA ASP A 431 -12.99 30.04 4.93
C ASP A 431 -12.20 29.03 5.78
N VAL A 432 -10.87 28.95 5.55
CA VAL A 432 -9.96 28.13 6.37
C VAL A 432 -9.99 28.59 7.83
N ILE A 433 -9.92 29.90 8.08
CA ILE A 433 -9.99 30.46 9.43
C ILE A 433 -11.35 30.17 10.07
N ALA A 434 -12.43 30.24 9.29
CA ALA A 434 -13.79 29.96 9.78
C ALA A 434 -13.92 28.50 10.24
N VAL A 435 -13.43 27.53 9.47
CA VAL A 435 -13.52 26.11 9.87
C VAL A 435 -12.62 25.77 11.06
N VAL A 436 -11.41 26.34 11.14
CA VAL A 436 -10.54 26.18 12.33
C VAL A 436 -11.24 26.69 13.59
N ASN A 437 -11.80 27.91 13.54
CA ASN A 437 -12.54 28.50 14.66
C ASN A 437 -13.79 27.70 15.05
N LYS A 438 -14.43 27.02 14.09
CA LYS A 438 -15.66 26.27 14.30
C LYS A 438 -15.37 24.89 14.90
N TYR A 439 -14.37 24.18 14.36
CA TYR A 439 -14.16 22.76 14.63
C TYR A 439 -12.92 22.43 15.47
N LEU A 440 -11.82 23.18 15.34
CA LEU A 440 -10.57 22.85 16.05
C LEU A 440 -10.44 23.58 17.42
N LYS A 441 -11.54 23.58 18.16
CA LYS A 441 -11.57 24.19 19.50
C LYS A 441 -10.94 23.25 20.54
N PRO A 442 -10.20 23.80 21.52
CA PRO A 442 -9.58 23.00 22.58
C PRO A 442 -10.57 22.14 23.38
N GLU A 443 -11.81 22.63 23.57
CA GLU A 443 -12.87 21.91 24.27
C GLU A 443 -13.54 20.79 23.49
N LEU A 444 -13.35 20.71 22.18
CA LEU A 444 -13.95 19.69 21.30
C LEU A 444 -13.03 18.50 21.07
N ARG A 445 -11.74 18.62 21.40
CA ARG A 445 -10.73 17.62 21.08
C ARG A 445 -10.70 16.47 22.07
N ILE A 446 -10.53 15.26 21.58
CA ILE A 446 -10.20 14.09 22.36
C ILE A 446 -8.72 13.77 22.15
N VAL A 447 -7.98 13.58 23.24
CA VAL A 447 -6.52 13.37 23.20
C VAL A 447 -6.18 12.04 23.80
N GLY A 448 -5.36 11.28 23.08
CA GLY A 448 -4.77 10.02 23.54
C GLY A 448 -3.24 10.07 23.59
N TRP A 449 -2.67 9.45 24.60
CA TRP A 449 -1.23 9.26 24.74
C TRP A 449 -0.90 7.79 24.91
N PHE A 450 0.05 7.31 24.14
CA PHE A 450 0.66 6.02 24.36
C PHE A 450 2.05 6.22 24.97
N GLU A 451 2.26 5.65 26.15
CA GLU A 451 3.54 5.66 26.86
C GLU A 451 4.03 4.21 27.03
N PRO A 452 5.13 3.81 26.35
CA PRO A 452 5.66 2.46 26.49
C PRO A 452 5.95 2.10 27.95
N SER A 453 5.41 0.98 28.42
CA SER A 453 5.70 0.46 29.75
C SER A 453 6.79 -0.61 29.69
N GLN A 454 7.83 -0.47 30.51
CA GLN A 454 8.86 -1.50 30.71
C GLN A 454 8.44 -2.60 31.69
N LYS A 455 7.25 -2.55 32.26
CA LYS A 455 6.77 -3.66 33.05
C LYS A 455 6.70 -4.88 32.15
N GLN A 456 7.75 -5.73 32.22
CA GLN A 456 7.55 -7.14 31.99
C GLN A 456 6.24 -7.47 32.70
N THR A 457 5.19 -7.68 31.99
CA THR A 457 4.11 -8.51 32.45
C THR A 457 4.87 -9.75 32.91
N LYS A 458 5.07 -9.92 34.22
CA LYS A 458 5.26 -11.27 34.77
C LYS A 458 4.20 -12.04 33.97
N ALA A 459 4.68 -12.95 33.13
CA ALA A 459 3.78 -13.88 32.50
C ALA A 459 2.84 -14.25 33.63
N LEU A 460 1.63 -13.72 33.58
CA LEU A 460 0.54 -14.25 34.33
C LEU A 460 0.45 -15.67 33.80
N THR A 461 1.23 -16.55 34.45
CA THR A 461 0.94 -17.96 34.56
C THR A 461 -0.33 -18.09 35.40
N THR A 462 -1.31 -17.28 35.17
CA THR A 462 -2.67 -17.68 35.27
C THR A 462 -2.72 -18.77 34.22
N LYS A 463 -2.78 -20.03 34.67
CA LYS A 463 -3.36 -21.09 33.87
C LYS A 463 -4.71 -20.55 33.45
N ILE A 464 -4.74 -19.83 32.29
CA ILE A 464 -5.93 -19.68 31.54
C ILE A 464 -6.18 -21.12 31.15
N GLN A 465 -7.01 -21.80 31.90
CA GLN A 465 -7.71 -22.98 31.45
C GLN A 465 -8.53 -22.46 30.30
N TYR A 466 -7.88 -22.42 29.10
CA TYR A 466 -8.64 -22.44 27.86
C TYR A 466 -9.52 -23.68 28.06
N ALA A 467 -10.83 -23.48 28.19
CA ALA A 467 -11.76 -24.54 27.98
C ALA A 467 -11.36 -25.08 26.59
N GLN A 468 -10.69 -26.22 26.58
CA GLN A 468 -10.56 -27.03 25.40
C GLN A 468 -11.99 -27.45 25.04
N THR A 469 -12.72 -26.55 24.40
CA THR A 469 -13.73 -26.98 23.48
C THR A 469 -12.93 -27.64 22.37
N THR A 470 -12.70 -28.93 22.52
CA THR A 470 -12.29 -29.81 21.44
C THR A 470 -13.48 -29.86 20.50
N GLU A 471 -13.70 -28.77 19.79
CA GLU A 471 -14.47 -28.79 18.56
C GLU A 471 -13.66 -29.71 17.64
N LYS A 472 -14.22 -30.87 17.35
CA LYS A 472 -13.69 -31.79 16.37
C LYS A 472 -13.94 -31.17 15.00
N PHE A 473 -13.08 -30.23 14.65
CA PHE A 473 -13.02 -29.70 13.30
C PHE A 473 -12.54 -30.85 12.39
N SER A 474 -13.40 -31.35 11.53
CA SER A 474 -13.04 -32.29 10.48
C SER A 474 -12.92 -31.51 9.19
N PRO A 475 -11.70 -31.09 8.81
CA PRO A 475 -11.53 -30.33 7.59
C PRO A 475 -11.88 -31.20 6.38
N GLY A 476 -12.69 -30.66 5.47
CA GLY A 476 -13.03 -31.32 4.19
C GLY A 476 -11.78 -31.61 3.35
N SER A 477 -11.92 -32.48 2.36
CA SER A 477 -10.82 -32.75 1.41
C SER A 477 -10.43 -31.49 0.64
N PRO A 478 -9.14 -31.28 0.31
CA PRO A 478 -8.73 -30.17 -0.54
C PRO A 478 -9.49 -30.20 -1.87
N VAL A 479 -9.99 -29.02 -2.33
CA VAL A 479 -10.67 -28.91 -3.62
C VAL A 479 -9.63 -29.09 -4.74
N ALA A 480 -9.83 -30.09 -5.61
CA ALA A 480 -8.97 -30.29 -6.75
C ALA A 480 -9.14 -29.16 -7.79
N PRO A 481 -8.09 -28.72 -8.51
CA PRO A 481 -8.21 -27.68 -9.54
C PRO A 481 -9.23 -27.99 -10.64
N GLN A 482 -9.43 -29.27 -10.98
CA GLN A 482 -10.48 -29.70 -11.91
C GLN A 482 -11.90 -29.37 -11.40
N GLU A 483 -12.11 -29.36 -10.10
CA GLU A 483 -13.37 -28.93 -9.51
C GLU A 483 -13.60 -27.43 -9.67
N VAL A 484 -12.54 -26.61 -9.56
CA VAL A 484 -12.63 -25.17 -9.79
C VAL A 484 -13.09 -24.87 -11.21
N ILE A 485 -12.49 -25.52 -12.22
CA ILE A 485 -12.85 -25.36 -13.63
C ILE A 485 -14.33 -25.67 -13.89
N LYS A 486 -14.88 -26.69 -13.21
CA LYS A 486 -16.29 -27.08 -13.32
C LYS A 486 -17.27 -25.96 -12.93
N TYR A 487 -16.87 -25.10 -12.02
CA TYR A 487 -17.69 -24.03 -11.48
C TYR A 487 -17.39 -22.65 -12.08
N LEU A 488 -16.38 -22.54 -12.95
CA LEU A 488 -16.08 -21.30 -13.64
C LEU A 488 -17.23 -20.93 -14.60
N PRO A 489 -17.64 -19.65 -14.62
CA PRO A 489 -18.49 -19.15 -15.69
C PRO A 489 -17.77 -19.24 -17.05
N PRO A 490 -18.50 -19.32 -18.17
CA PRO A 490 -17.92 -19.25 -19.50
C PRO A 490 -17.12 -17.96 -19.70
N VAL A 491 -15.96 -18.08 -20.32
CA VAL A 491 -15.08 -16.98 -20.69
C VAL A 491 -15.15 -16.79 -22.20
N ASP A 492 -15.28 -15.56 -22.66
CA ASP A 492 -15.26 -15.26 -24.10
C ASP A 492 -13.85 -15.49 -24.66
N GLU A 493 -13.74 -16.24 -25.75
CA GLU A 493 -12.46 -16.49 -26.40
C GLU A 493 -11.96 -15.20 -27.09
N VAL A 494 -10.81 -14.70 -26.66
CA VAL A 494 -10.12 -13.59 -27.30
C VAL A 494 -8.64 -13.93 -27.43
N THR A 495 -8.14 -13.85 -28.65
CA THR A 495 -6.70 -14.00 -28.90
C THR A 495 -6.03 -12.64 -28.66
N TYR A 496 -5.26 -12.50 -27.58
CA TYR A 496 -4.47 -11.29 -27.35
C TYR A 496 -3.07 -11.46 -27.92
N LEU A 497 -2.78 -10.74 -28.98
CA LEU A 497 -1.42 -10.36 -29.30
C LEU A 497 -1.14 -9.07 -28.52
N SER A 498 -0.19 -9.09 -27.60
CA SER A 498 0.26 -7.86 -26.94
C SER A 498 0.83 -6.91 -28.00
N THR A 499 0.01 -5.94 -28.41
CA THR A 499 0.38 -4.87 -29.36
C THR A 499 1.00 -3.67 -28.64
N ARG A 500 1.17 -3.74 -27.32
CA ARG A 500 1.69 -2.63 -26.51
C ARG A 500 3.02 -2.14 -27.10
N GLU A 501 3.18 -0.84 -27.21
CA GLU A 501 4.44 -0.23 -27.62
C GLU A 501 5.56 -0.56 -26.63
N LEU A 502 6.79 -0.66 -27.15
CA LEU A 502 7.98 -0.86 -26.34
C LEU A 502 8.60 0.50 -26.00
N PRO A 503 9.25 0.65 -24.83
CA PRO A 503 9.90 1.90 -24.48
C PRO A 503 11.03 2.24 -25.44
N GLN A 504 11.13 3.50 -25.82
CA GLN A 504 12.28 4.03 -26.54
C GLN A 504 13.48 4.09 -25.59
N GLN A 505 14.61 3.54 -26.00
CA GLN A 505 15.81 3.46 -25.17
C GLN A 505 16.89 4.42 -25.66
N PHE A 506 17.48 5.14 -24.73
CA PHE A 506 18.57 6.07 -24.98
C PHE A 506 19.66 5.88 -23.91
N THR A 507 20.90 6.04 -24.31
CA THR A 507 22.03 6.13 -23.38
C THR A 507 22.72 7.47 -23.59
N LEU A 508 22.79 8.28 -22.55
CA LEU A 508 23.49 9.56 -22.59
C LEU A 508 25.01 9.34 -22.67
N ALA A 509 25.75 10.36 -23.09
CA ALA A 509 27.22 10.31 -23.21
C ALA A 509 27.93 9.97 -21.87
N ASN A 510 27.31 10.25 -20.73
CA ASN A 510 27.83 9.92 -19.40
C ASN A 510 27.38 8.53 -18.87
N GLY A 511 26.68 7.75 -19.69
CA GLY A 511 26.25 6.39 -19.37
C GLY A 511 24.85 6.26 -18.73
N LEU A 512 24.16 7.36 -18.41
CA LEU A 512 22.79 7.31 -17.90
C LEU A 512 21.86 6.70 -18.95
N ARG A 513 21.06 5.73 -18.54
CA ARG A 513 20.07 5.05 -19.40
C ARG A 513 18.69 5.61 -19.18
N LEU A 514 18.00 5.90 -20.28
CA LEU A 514 16.68 6.50 -20.31
C LEU A 514 15.72 5.62 -21.12
N LEU A 515 14.57 5.31 -20.53
CA LEU A 515 13.52 4.48 -21.09
C LEU A 515 12.24 5.32 -21.15
N LEU A 516 11.71 5.61 -22.34
CA LEU A 516 10.57 6.49 -22.54
C LEU A 516 9.41 5.74 -23.19
N LEU A 517 8.28 5.70 -22.52
CA LEU A 517 7.02 5.16 -23.07
C LEU A 517 5.92 6.24 -23.01
N PRO A 518 5.66 6.95 -24.13
CA PRO A 518 4.57 7.92 -24.19
C PRO A 518 3.22 7.23 -24.03
N ASP A 519 2.37 7.78 -23.18
CA ASP A 519 0.99 7.34 -22.96
C ASP A 519 0.11 8.57 -22.69
N LYS A 520 -0.81 8.89 -23.58
CA LYS A 520 -1.69 10.07 -23.50
C LYS A 520 -3.04 9.76 -22.87
N SER A 521 -3.19 8.61 -22.24
CA SER A 521 -4.44 8.17 -21.62
C SER A 521 -4.87 9.06 -20.47
N THR A 522 -3.90 9.58 -19.74
CA THR A 522 -4.08 10.55 -18.64
C THR A 522 -3.02 11.65 -18.77
N PRO A 523 -3.30 12.91 -18.36
CA PRO A 523 -2.33 14.00 -18.43
C PRO A 523 -1.33 13.96 -17.28
N THR A 524 -0.80 12.78 -17.00
CA THR A 524 0.14 12.52 -15.90
C THR A 524 1.41 11.89 -16.43
N VAL A 525 2.48 12.01 -15.67
CA VAL A 525 3.75 11.33 -15.91
C VAL A 525 4.19 10.62 -14.65
N THR A 526 4.55 9.35 -14.81
CA THR A 526 5.20 8.53 -13.79
C THR A 526 6.66 8.33 -14.15
N LEU A 527 7.55 8.59 -13.20
CA LEU A 527 8.98 8.34 -13.29
C LEU A 527 9.35 7.26 -12.29
N SER A 528 9.95 6.17 -12.77
CA SER A 528 10.63 5.19 -11.93
C SER A 528 12.11 5.22 -12.25
N GLY A 529 12.95 5.32 -11.21
CA GLY A 529 14.40 5.36 -11.37
C GLY A 529 15.13 4.38 -10.46
N TYR A 530 16.36 4.06 -10.81
CA TYR A 530 17.23 3.19 -10.06
C TYR A 530 18.67 3.68 -10.10
N ILE A 531 19.31 3.74 -8.92
CA ILE A 531 20.75 3.98 -8.78
C ILE A 531 21.35 2.77 -8.05
N ASN A 532 22.45 2.22 -8.55
CA ASN A 532 23.14 1.09 -7.93
C ASN A 532 23.95 1.53 -6.70
N ALA A 533 23.23 1.95 -5.65
CA ALA A 533 23.79 2.53 -4.42
C ALA A 533 23.01 2.02 -3.17
N GLY A 534 22.70 0.72 -3.15
CA GLY A 534 21.85 0.13 -2.09
C GLY A 534 22.62 -0.20 -0.80
N MET A 535 21.86 -0.72 0.18
CA MET A 535 22.35 -1.10 1.51
C MET A 535 23.43 -2.20 1.49
N GLU A 536 23.54 -2.97 0.41
CA GLU A 536 24.62 -3.97 0.24
C GLU A 536 26.01 -3.36 0.21
N PHE A 537 26.12 -2.04 -0.07
CA PHE A 537 27.37 -1.30 -0.05
C PHE A 537 27.74 -0.72 1.31
N ASP A 538 26.87 -0.88 2.32
CA ASP A 538 27.14 -0.40 3.68
C ASP A 538 28.30 -1.14 4.32
N PRO A 539 29.27 -0.43 4.94
CA PRO A 539 30.19 -1.08 5.86
C PRO A 539 29.44 -1.65 7.06
N GLU A 540 29.85 -2.84 7.54
CA GLU A 540 29.16 -3.50 8.67
C GLU A 540 29.03 -2.58 9.90
N ASP A 541 30.07 -1.81 10.21
CA ASP A 541 30.09 -0.89 11.34
C ASP A 541 29.31 0.43 11.12
N LYS A 542 28.79 0.64 9.90
CA LYS A 542 28.01 1.80 9.47
C LYS A 542 26.74 1.39 8.71
N ALA A 543 26.19 0.24 9.02
CA ALA A 543 24.92 -0.20 8.43
C ALA A 543 23.82 0.85 8.65
N GLY A 544 23.04 1.15 7.61
CA GLY A 544 22.09 2.26 7.52
C GLY A 544 22.64 3.50 6.81
N LEU A 545 23.88 3.44 6.30
CA LEU A 545 24.48 4.57 5.60
C LEU A 545 23.76 4.86 4.27
N ALA A 546 23.44 3.84 3.48
CA ALA A 546 22.75 4.01 2.20
C ALA A 546 21.38 4.66 2.39
N SER A 547 20.61 4.24 3.41
CA SER A 547 19.31 4.84 3.75
C SER A 547 19.47 6.30 4.14
N LEU A 548 20.37 6.62 5.08
CA LEU A 548 20.63 8.01 5.45
C LEU A 548 21.11 8.89 4.28
N VAL A 549 21.77 8.33 3.26
CA VAL A 549 22.12 9.08 2.05
C VAL A 549 20.86 9.35 1.22
N ALA A 550 20.00 8.36 1.01
CA ALA A 550 18.78 8.50 0.24
C ALA A 550 17.83 9.53 0.88
N ASP A 551 17.54 9.38 2.17
CA ASP A 551 16.66 10.24 2.96
C ASP A 551 17.14 11.71 2.95
N ASN A 552 18.45 11.93 2.92
CA ASN A 552 19.03 13.27 2.96
C ASN A 552 19.23 13.93 1.58
N LEU A 553 18.88 13.31 0.46
CA LEU A 553 19.04 13.93 -0.87
C LEU A 553 18.23 15.23 -1.00
N MET A 554 17.02 15.23 -0.44
CA MET A 554 16.07 16.34 -0.50
C MET A 554 16.34 17.43 0.55
N ASN A 555 17.31 17.25 1.45
CA ASN A 555 17.57 18.14 2.57
C ASN A 555 18.39 19.39 2.22
N GLY A 556 18.81 19.52 0.99
CA GLY A 556 19.45 20.73 0.46
C GLY A 556 20.48 20.44 -0.61
N THR A 557 20.58 21.38 -1.53
CA THR A 557 21.55 21.38 -2.63
C THR A 557 22.49 22.59 -2.51
N LYS A 558 23.37 22.74 -3.49
CA LYS A 558 24.26 23.93 -3.56
C LYS A 558 23.49 25.23 -3.78
N THR A 559 22.26 25.14 -4.31
CA THR A 559 21.46 26.31 -4.74
C THR A 559 20.20 26.50 -3.93
N GLN A 560 19.69 25.44 -3.29
CA GLN A 560 18.39 25.44 -2.58
C GLN A 560 18.52 24.75 -1.22
N ASN A 561 17.83 25.29 -0.22
CA ASN A 561 17.61 24.58 1.04
C ASN A 561 16.39 23.64 0.91
N PHE A 562 16.17 22.82 1.93
CA PHE A 562 15.09 21.81 1.93
C PHE A 562 13.69 22.43 1.75
N LEU A 563 13.42 23.60 2.35
CA LEU A 563 12.12 24.27 2.20
C LEU A 563 11.88 24.77 0.78
N ALA A 564 12.91 25.26 0.10
CA ALA A 564 12.80 25.74 -1.28
C ALA A 564 12.58 24.55 -2.24
N ILE A 565 13.24 23.41 -1.98
CA ILE A 565 13.04 22.16 -2.75
C ILE A 565 11.60 21.67 -2.56
N ALA A 566 11.17 21.52 -1.32
CA ALA A 566 9.82 21.10 -0.98
C ALA A 566 8.76 22.03 -1.60
N LYS A 567 8.95 23.36 -1.47
CA LYS A 567 8.05 24.36 -2.04
C LYS A 567 7.89 24.22 -3.55
N ALA A 568 8.99 24.00 -4.28
CA ALA A 568 8.94 23.86 -5.74
C ALA A 568 8.10 22.67 -6.21
N LEU A 569 8.08 21.59 -5.44
CA LEU A 569 7.29 20.39 -5.68
C LEU A 569 5.85 20.55 -5.20
N GLU A 570 5.66 20.97 -3.94
CA GLU A 570 4.37 21.08 -3.27
C GLU A 570 3.43 22.10 -3.94
N GLU A 571 3.95 23.23 -4.44
CA GLU A 571 3.14 24.22 -5.17
C GLU A 571 2.50 23.68 -6.45
N ARG A 572 2.93 22.50 -6.92
CA ARG A 572 2.48 21.87 -8.16
C ARG A 572 1.91 20.47 -7.95
N GLY A 573 1.90 19.99 -6.72
CA GLY A 573 1.51 18.61 -6.40
C GLY A 573 2.42 17.58 -7.08
N VAL A 574 3.72 17.87 -7.21
CA VAL A 574 4.72 16.95 -7.75
C VAL A 574 5.26 16.07 -6.64
N GLY A 575 5.18 14.75 -6.80
CA GLY A 575 5.81 13.76 -5.94
C GLY A 575 7.23 13.45 -6.40
N LEU A 576 8.17 13.33 -5.45
CA LEU A 576 9.54 12.82 -5.69
C LEU A 576 10.06 12.21 -4.40
N ASP A 577 10.41 10.93 -4.46
CA ASP A 577 10.90 10.16 -3.32
C ASP A 577 12.10 9.30 -3.67
N PHE A 578 12.90 8.94 -2.63
CA PHE A 578 14.10 8.12 -2.73
C PHE A 578 14.09 7.08 -1.61
N GLU A 579 14.16 5.83 -1.97
CA GLU A 579 14.22 4.73 -1.00
C GLU A 579 15.41 3.82 -1.26
N ALA A 580 16.23 3.58 -0.22
CA ALA A 580 17.34 2.65 -0.31
C ALA A 580 16.86 1.22 -0.06
N TYR A 581 17.08 0.37 -1.05
CA TYR A 581 16.88 -1.07 -0.98
C TYR A 581 18.20 -1.81 -0.89
N ARG A 582 18.16 -3.12 -0.81
CA ARG A 582 19.35 -3.96 -0.76
C ARG A 582 20.29 -3.69 -1.93
N GLU A 583 19.83 -3.79 -3.17
CA GLU A 583 20.65 -3.70 -4.38
C GLU A 583 20.84 -2.27 -4.90
N GLY A 584 19.99 -1.33 -4.54
CA GLY A 584 20.04 0.05 -5.08
C GLY A 584 19.11 1.02 -4.38
N VAL A 585 19.12 2.24 -4.84
CA VAL A 585 18.16 3.28 -4.47
C VAL A 585 17.10 3.37 -5.56
N ARG A 586 15.84 3.23 -5.19
CA ARG A 586 14.69 3.50 -6.04
C ARG A 586 14.41 5.00 -6.02
N ILE A 587 14.01 5.52 -7.15
CA ILE A 587 13.50 6.87 -7.33
C ILE A 587 12.06 6.72 -7.79
N GLU A 588 11.13 7.34 -7.10
CA GLU A 588 9.73 7.40 -7.50
C GLU A 588 9.36 8.86 -7.69
N GLY A 589 8.78 9.16 -8.85
CA GLY A 589 8.37 10.51 -9.19
C GLY A 589 7.04 10.51 -9.95
N GLU A 590 6.20 11.48 -9.62
CA GLU A 590 4.93 11.66 -10.31
C GLU A 590 4.60 13.14 -10.47
N SER A 591 3.95 13.46 -11.56
CA SER A 591 3.52 14.84 -11.84
C SER A 591 2.37 14.88 -12.82
N LEU A 592 1.69 16.00 -12.90
CA LEU A 592 0.93 16.35 -14.08
C LEU A 592 1.89 16.56 -15.26
N ALA A 593 1.44 16.30 -16.50
CA ALA A 593 2.26 16.39 -17.70
C ALA A 593 2.95 17.74 -17.87
N GLY A 594 2.25 18.85 -17.52
CA GLY A 594 2.80 20.21 -17.59
C GLY A 594 3.91 20.47 -16.56
N ASP A 595 3.98 19.73 -15.47
CA ASP A 595 4.92 19.92 -14.36
C ASP A 595 6.12 18.96 -14.41
N LEU A 596 6.20 18.08 -15.41
CA LEU A 596 7.35 17.20 -15.66
C LEU A 596 8.70 17.93 -15.65
N PRO A 597 8.85 19.16 -16.19
CA PRO A 597 10.12 19.87 -16.11
C PRO A 597 10.56 20.19 -14.68
N VAL A 598 9.62 20.41 -13.75
CA VAL A 598 9.93 20.66 -12.32
C VAL A 598 10.45 19.37 -11.68
N LEU A 599 9.76 18.25 -11.91
CA LEU A 599 10.18 16.93 -11.45
C LEU A 599 11.61 16.60 -11.91
N VAL A 600 11.90 16.71 -13.21
CA VAL A 600 13.21 16.36 -13.77
C VAL A 600 14.32 17.28 -13.27
N LYS A 601 14.10 18.58 -13.18
CA LYS A 601 15.09 19.55 -12.68
C LYS A 601 15.40 19.32 -11.20
N THR A 602 14.37 19.13 -10.38
CA THR A 602 14.55 18.85 -8.96
C THR A 602 15.30 17.54 -8.76
N LEU A 603 14.90 16.46 -9.45
CA LEU A 603 15.60 15.18 -9.42
C LEU A 603 17.10 15.36 -9.78
N ALA A 604 17.39 16.06 -10.86
CA ALA A 604 18.77 16.29 -11.29
C ALA A 604 19.58 17.10 -10.27
N ASP A 605 19.00 18.12 -9.66
CA ASP A 605 19.67 18.95 -8.68
C ASP A 605 19.97 18.17 -7.39
N VAL A 606 18.98 17.46 -6.82
CA VAL A 606 19.17 16.72 -5.57
C VAL A 606 20.13 15.54 -5.74
N VAL A 607 20.11 14.82 -6.86
CA VAL A 607 21.02 13.70 -7.10
C VAL A 607 22.45 14.19 -7.36
N ARG A 608 22.64 15.31 -8.04
CA ARG A 608 23.97 15.82 -8.42
C ARG A 608 24.60 16.71 -7.36
N ASN A 609 23.80 17.56 -6.73
CA ASN A 609 24.27 18.73 -5.98
C ASN A 609 23.92 18.70 -4.49
N SER A 610 23.38 17.60 -3.95
CA SER A 610 23.07 17.47 -2.52
C SER A 610 24.26 17.81 -1.64
N THR A 611 24.03 18.55 -0.56
CA THR A 611 25.04 19.10 0.36
C THR A 611 25.05 18.44 1.72
N PHE A 612 23.99 17.72 2.08
CA PHE A 612 23.84 17.04 3.37
C PHE A 612 24.08 17.97 4.56
N PRO A 613 23.26 18.98 4.81
CA PRO A 613 23.42 19.87 5.94
C PRO A 613 23.48 19.08 7.26
N ALA A 614 24.33 19.53 8.19
CA ALA A 614 24.60 18.76 9.40
C ALA A 614 23.37 18.65 10.33
N THR A 615 22.55 19.69 10.37
CA THR A 615 21.32 19.75 11.18
C THR A 615 20.31 18.74 10.68
N GLU A 616 20.05 18.74 9.37
CA GLU A 616 19.09 17.83 8.73
C GLU A 616 19.54 16.36 8.85
N LEU A 617 20.82 16.10 8.61
CA LEU A 617 21.40 14.78 8.78
C LEU A 617 21.25 14.25 10.22
N GLU A 618 21.37 15.11 11.22
CA GLU A 618 21.19 14.70 12.61
C GLU A 618 19.70 14.44 12.92
N LEU A 619 18.80 15.23 12.34
CA LEU A 619 17.36 15.02 12.47
C LEU A 619 16.96 13.66 11.88
N ASP A 620 17.37 13.35 10.65
CA ASP A 620 17.07 12.07 9.99
C ASP A 620 17.72 10.89 10.72
N ARG A 621 18.91 11.09 11.31
CA ARG A 621 19.52 10.08 12.20
C ARG A 621 18.64 9.77 13.40
N GLN A 622 18.04 10.79 14.05
CA GLN A 622 17.16 10.58 15.19
C GLN A 622 15.86 9.88 14.75
N GLN A 623 15.36 10.17 13.57
CA GLN A 623 14.25 9.44 12.97
C GLN A 623 14.63 7.98 12.71
N ALA A 624 15.77 7.72 12.06
CA ALA A 624 16.26 6.36 11.81
C ALA A 624 16.47 5.55 13.10
N LEU A 625 16.94 6.19 14.18
CA LEU A 625 17.05 5.54 15.51
C LEU A 625 15.69 5.22 16.14
N THR A 626 14.68 6.04 15.87
CA THR A 626 13.32 5.77 16.35
C THR A 626 12.67 4.67 15.53
N ASN A 627 12.77 4.73 14.21
CA ASN A 627 12.26 3.70 13.32
C ASN A 627 12.88 2.34 13.65
N LEU A 628 14.20 2.30 13.88
CA LEU A 628 14.87 1.08 14.31
C LEU A 628 14.29 0.49 15.63
N LYS A 629 13.82 1.33 16.56
CA LYS A 629 13.18 0.83 17.78
C LYS A 629 11.78 0.29 17.51
N LEU A 630 11.03 0.93 16.61
CA LEU A 630 9.73 0.45 16.16
C LEU A 630 9.90 -0.89 15.44
N ASP A 631 10.84 -0.97 14.50
CA ASP A 631 11.17 -2.21 13.76
C ASP A 631 11.55 -3.37 14.70
N LEU A 632 12.35 -3.08 15.75
CA LEU A 632 12.75 -4.08 16.73
C LEU A 632 11.64 -4.47 17.73
N ASP A 633 10.52 -3.78 17.72
CA ASP A 633 9.30 -4.13 18.45
C ASP A 633 8.28 -4.84 17.54
N ASP A 634 8.44 -4.76 16.24
CA ASP A 634 7.56 -5.41 15.27
C ASP A 634 7.95 -6.88 15.05
N PRO A 635 7.02 -7.85 15.22
CA PRO A 635 7.32 -9.26 14.99
C PRO A 635 7.76 -9.58 13.56
N ASP A 636 7.24 -8.91 12.55
CA ASP A 636 7.59 -9.16 11.16
C ASP A 636 9.02 -8.71 10.85
N GLU A 637 9.37 -7.50 11.24
CA GLU A 637 10.71 -6.94 11.07
C GLU A 637 11.77 -7.73 11.84
N VAL A 638 11.46 -8.17 13.06
CA VAL A 638 12.36 -9.03 13.83
C VAL A 638 12.52 -10.40 13.20
N ALA A 639 11.43 -10.98 12.68
CA ALA A 639 11.47 -12.29 12.03
C ALA A 639 12.27 -12.26 10.74
N ILE A 640 12.01 -11.33 9.81
CA ILE A 640 12.73 -11.24 8.54
C ILE A 640 14.21 -10.90 8.71
N ARG A 641 14.55 -10.01 9.65
CA ARG A 641 15.93 -9.70 10.02
C ARG A 641 16.67 -10.92 10.57
N THR A 642 16.06 -11.61 11.53
CA THR A 642 16.64 -12.82 12.15
C THR A 642 16.78 -13.93 11.10
N PHE A 643 15.82 -14.06 10.20
CA PHE A 643 15.84 -15.01 9.10
C PHE A 643 17.00 -14.76 8.14
N ALA A 644 17.18 -13.53 7.67
CA ALA A 644 18.30 -13.17 6.81
C ALA A 644 19.64 -13.41 7.50
N GLN A 645 19.78 -13.03 8.78
CA GLN A 645 21.01 -13.28 9.56
C GLN A 645 21.28 -14.76 9.84
N SER A 646 20.24 -15.59 9.81
CA SER A 646 20.38 -17.05 9.96
C SER A 646 20.77 -17.76 8.67
N ILE A 647 20.45 -17.18 7.52
CA ILE A 647 20.79 -17.74 6.19
C ILE A 647 22.17 -17.26 5.73
N TYR A 648 22.41 -15.96 5.78
CA TYR A 648 23.62 -15.37 5.22
C TYR A 648 24.77 -15.33 6.23
N PRO A 649 26.01 -15.72 5.85
CA PRO A 649 27.17 -15.60 6.75
C PRO A 649 27.49 -14.13 7.03
N LYS A 650 28.15 -13.86 8.19
CA LYS A 650 28.44 -12.50 8.66
C LYS A 650 29.14 -11.59 7.66
N ASN A 651 29.98 -12.14 6.79
CA ASN A 651 30.69 -11.39 5.74
C ASN A 651 29.88 -11.22 4.44
N HIS A 652 28.64 -11.63 4.42
CA HIS A 652 27.75 -11.46 3.26
C HIS A 652 26.99 -10.13 3.36
N PRO A 653 26.88 -9.34 2.28
CA PRO A 653 26.16 -8.06 2.31
C PRO A 653 24.72 -8.16 2.84
N LEU A 654 24.00 -9.24 2.53
CA LEU A 654 22.62 -9.46 2.98
C LEU A 654 22.47 -9.85 4.47
N HIS A 655 23.59 -10.08 5.20
CA HIS A 655 23.58 -10.29 6.65
C HIS A 655 23.50 -8.97 7.44
N THR A 656 23.94 -7.87 6.82
CA THR A 656 24.09 -6.58 7.48
C THR A 656 22.76 -5.86 7.66
N TYR A 657 22.48 -5.42 8.88
CA TYR A 657 21.31 -4.62 9.25
C TYR A 657 21.71 -3.45 10.15
N PRO A 658 20.98 -2.33 10.10
CA PRO A 658 21.21 -1.20 10.99
C PRO A 658 21.15 -1.60 12.48
N THR A 659 22.00 -0.98 13.28
CA THR A 659 22.00 -1.06 14.75
C THR A 659 22.10 0.34 15.30
N GLU A 660 21.72 0.54 16.57
CA GLU A 660 21.91 1.82 17.23
C GLU A 660 23.36 2.30 17.14
N LYS A 661 24.32 1.39 17.35
CA LYS A 661 25.76 1.70 17.27
C LYS A 661 26.21 2.07 15.85
N SER A 662 25.74 1.37 14.82
CA SER A 662 26.11 1.66 13.44
C SER A 662 25.57 3.03 13.00
N LEU A 663 24.31 3.34 13.29
CA LEU A 663 23.69 4.63 12.99
C LEU A 663 24.39 5.79 13.70
N GLN A 664 24.77 5.63 14.98
CA GLN A 664 25.49 6.65 15.74
C GLN A 664 26.92 6.89 15.22
N ARG A 665 27.57 5.91 14.57
CA ARG A 665 28.92 6.01 14.02
C ARG A 665 29.00 6.73 12.68
N ILE A 666 27.90 6.77 11.91
CA ILE A 666 27.87 7.42 10.61
C ILE A 666 28.10 8.91 10.77
N LYS A 667 29.10 9.43 10.06
CA LYS A 667 29.42 10.87 10.05
C LYS A 667 29.01 11.48 8.71
N ARG A 668 28.80 12.79 8.68
CA ARG A 668 28.51 13.53 7.44
C ARG A 668 29.53 13.25 6.32
N GLN A 669 30.80 13.09 6.66
CA GLN A 669 31.84 12.75 5.69
C GLN A 669 31.61 11.36 5.05
N ASP A 670 31.06 10.40 5.79
CA ASP A 670 30.72 9.06 5.28
C ASP A 670 29.58 9.15 4.27
N VAL A 671 28.54 9.97 4.57
CA VAL A 671 27.41 10.25 3.69
C VAL A 671 27.89 10.87 2.37
N ILE A 672 28.73 11.91 2.45
CA ILE A 672 29.32 12.56 1.25
C ILE A 672 30.18 11.57 0.45
N ALA A 673 31.01 10.79 1.12
CA ALA A 673 31.87 9.81 0.48
C ALA A 673 31.07 8.69 -0.22
N PHE A 674 30.03 8.18 0.44
CA PHE A 674 29.13 7.18 -0.11
C PHE A 674 28.42 7.72 -1.37
N LYS A 675 27.80 8.89 -1.27
CA LYS A 675 27.13 9.55 -2.40
C LYS A 675 28.08 9.75 -3.57
N THR A 676 29.27 10.29 -3.32
CA THR A 676 30.28 10.56 -4.36
C THR A 676 30.73 9.29 -5.07
N LYS A 677 30.81 8.16 -4.34
CA LYS A 677 31.32 6.89 -4.88
C LYS A 677 30.24 6.11 -5.63
N TYR A 678 29.01 6.09 -5.12
CA TYR A 678 28.00 5.14 -5.58
C TYR A 678 26.86 5.80 -6.39
N TYR A 679 26.60 7.09 -6.24
CA TYR A 679 25.62 7.80 -7.07
C TYR A 679 26.27 8.22 -8.38
N ARG A 680 26.04 7.42 -9.42
CA ARG A 680 26.77 7.50 -10.70
C ARG A 680 25.80 7.46 -11.86
N PRO A 681 25.99 8.27 -12.93
CA PRO A 681 25.12 8.22 -14.11
C PRO A 681 25.23 6.88 -14.85
N ASP A 682 26.41 6.27 -14.91
CA ASP A 682 26.68 5.00 -15.59
C ASP A 682 26.06 3.76 -14.90
N THR A 683 25.52 3.94 -13.69
CA THR A 683 24.75 2.92 -12.96
C THR A 683 23.30 3.36 -12.67
N THR A 684 22.86 4.45 -13.31
CA THR A 684 21.52 5.01 -13.17
C THR A 684 20.64 4.67 -14.38
N VAL A 685 19.40 4.28 -14.11
CA VAL A 685 18.36 4.04 -15.12
C VAL A 685 17.13 4.85 -14.73
N LEU A 686 16.54 5.56 -15.68
CA LEU A 686 15.29 6.28 -15.51
C LEU A 686 14.28 5.74 -16.53
N ALA A 687 13.08 5.39 -16.08
CA ALA A 687 11.94 5.01 -16.91
C ALA A 687 10.80 6.03 -16.70
N LEU A 688 10.25 6.56 -17.80
CA LEU A 688 9.13 7.48 -17.77
C LEU A 688 7.98 6.91 -18.60
N VAL A 689 6.78 6.94 -18.03
CA VAL A 689 5.53 6.56 -18.68
C VAL A 689 4.53 7.70 -18.50
N GLY A 690 3.84 8.11 -19.55
CA GLY A 690 2.80 9.13 -19.45
C GLY A 690 2.72 10.10 -20.63
N ASP A 691 2.01 11.21 -20.44
CA ASP A 691 1.75 12.20 -21.49
C ASP A 691 2.93 13.16 -21.67
N PHE A 692 3.78 12.84 -22.61
CA PHE A 692 4.92 13.68 -22.99
C PHE A 692 5.38 13.44 -24.44
N ASP A 693 6.14 14.39 -24.97
CA ASP A 693 6.90 14.26 -26.20
C ASP A 693 8.29 13.66 -25.90
N PRO A 694 8.63 12.46 -26.40
CA PRO A 694 9.91 11.80 -26.13
C PRO A 694 11.14 12.63 -26.51
N THR A 695 11.05 13.42 -27.58
CA THR A 695 12.16 14.26 -28.04
C THR A 695 12.43 15.42 -27.07
N LYS A 696 11.37 16.05 -26.59
CA LYS A 696 11.45 17.13 -25.59
C LYS A 696 11.99 16.60 -24.25
N VAL A 697 11.45 15.46 -23.79
CA VAL A 697 11.92 14.84 -22.53
C VAL A 697 13.36 14.41 -22.62
N ARG A 698 13.78 13.77 -23.72
CA ARG A 698 15.18 13.42 -23.94
C ARG A 698 16.07 14.67 -23.84
N SER A 699 15.72 15.74 -24.56
CA SER A 699 16.49 16.99 -24.54
C SER A 699 16.57 17.60 -23.14
N LEU A 700 15.47 17.56 -22.38
CA LEU A 700 15.44 18.00 -20.98
C LEU A 700 16.38 17.19 -20.09
N ILE A 701 16.32 15.86 -20.18
CA ILE A 701 17.21 14.95 -19.43
C ILE A 701 18.68 15.17 -19.82
N GLU A 702 18.97 15.33 -21.10
CA GLU A 702 20.33 15.63 -21.58
C GLU A 702 20.85 16.98 -21.02
N ALA A 703 20.00 18.02 -21.00
CA ALA A 703 20.38 19.32 -20.43
C ALA A 703 20.68 19.23 -18.93
N GLU A 704 19.83 18.54 -18.16
CA GLU A 704 19.93 18.49 -16.71
C GLU A 704 20.96 17.48 -16.20
N PHE A 705 21.08 16.32 -16.83
CA PHE A 705 21.97 15.22 -16.39
C PHE A 705 23.25 15.09 -17.19
N GLY A 706 23.36 15.64 -18.40
CA GLY A 706 24.54 15.48 -19.25
C GLY A 706 25.85 15.98 -18.64
N GLY A 707 25.76 16.97 -17.75
CA GLY A 707 26.90 17.47 -16.99
C GLY A 707 27.30 16.63 -15.76
N TRP A 708 26.56 15.57 -15.44
CA TRP A 708 26.88 14.66 -14.32
C TRP A 708 28.02 13.70 -14.73
N LYS A 709 29.20 13.94 -14.21
CA LYS A 709 30.42 13.19 -14.56
C LYS A 709 30.96 12.49 -13.32
N VAL A 710 31.44 11.27 -13.53
CA VAL A 710 32.16 10.48 -12.53
C VAL A 710 33.43 9.91 -13.12
N SER A 711 34.36 9.52 -12.27
CA SER A 711 35.62 8.89 -12.68
C SER A 711 35.73 7.46 -12.20
N GLY A 712 36.51 6.64 -12.90
CA GLY A 712 36.76 5.24 -12.55
C GLY A 712 35.60 4.30 -12.84
N GLU A 713 35.85 3.01 -12.69
CA GLU A 713 34.85 1.94 -12.86
C GLU A 713 33.77 1.97 -11.74
N PRO A 714 32.55 1.55 -12.04
CA PRO A 714 31.52 1.35 -11.03
C PRO A 714 31.98 0.33 -9.96
N PRO A 715 31.73 0.60 -8.67
CA PRO A 715 32.04 -0.35 -7.62
C PRO A 715 31.30 -1.67 -7.79
N LYS A 716 32.01 -2.78 -7.57
CA LYS A 716 31.46 -4.13 -7.65
C LYS A 716 31.55 -4.80 -6.27
N LEU A 717 30.46 -5.44 -5.86
CA LEU A 717 30.44 -6.26 -4.65
C LEU A 717 30.91 -7.68 -4.94
N LYS A 718 31.49 -8.30 -3.93
CA LYS A 718 31.77 -9.72 -3.91
C LYS A 718 30.79 -10.39 -2.97
N TYR A 719 30.11 -11.40 -3.45
CA TYR A 719 29.17 -12.19 -2.66
C TYR A 719 29.86 -13.51 -2.26
N PRO A 720 30.11 -13.69 -0.94
CA PRO A 720 30.58 -14.98 -0.45
C PRO A 720 29.57 -16.08 -0.75
N PRO A 721 30.01 -17.32 -0.98
CA PRO A 721 29.09 -18.45 -1.12
C PRO A 721 28.28 -18.63 0.15
N VAL A 722 27.00 -18.93 -0.01
CA VAL A 722 26.07 -19.18 1.09
C VAL A 722 25.79 -20.69 1.14
N PRO A 723 26.28 -21.41 2.18
CA PRO A 723 26.02 -22.84 2.30
C PRO A 723 24.53 -23.07 2.64
N MET A 724 23.95 -24.08 2.02
CA MET A 724 22.64 -24.58 2.45
C MET A 724 22.73 -25.17 3.86
N PRO A 725 21.71 -25.01 4.70
CA PRO A 725 21.65 -25.70 5.97
C PRO A 725 21.76 -27.22 5.81
N GLU A 726 22.42 -27.89 6.73
CA GLU A 726 22.52 -29.37 6.70
C GLU A 726 21.25 -30.04 7.20
N LYS A 727 20.48 -29.36 8.03
CA LYS A 727 19.24 -29.79 8.68
C LYS A 727 18.32 -28.60 8.92
N ILE A 728 17.11 -28.88 9.41
CA ILE A 728 16.17 -27.84 9.85
C ILE A 728 16.81 -27.05 11.00
N VAL A 729 16.88 -25.73 10.85
CA VAL A 729 17.35 -24.77 11.86
C VAL A 729 16.15 -24.02 12.40
N ARG A 730 15.96 -23.96 13.71
CA ARG A 730 14.86 -23.23 14.36
C ARG A 730 15.42 -22.12 15.22
N VAL A 731 14.87 -20.91 15.07
CA VAL A 731 15.22 -19.72 15.83
C VAL A 731 13.93 -19.06 16.32
N ASN A 732 13.86 -18.76 17.61
CA ASN A 732 12.70 -18.09 18.21
C ASN A 732 13.13 -16.76 18.82
N SER A 733 12.48 -15.68 18.44
CA SER A 733 12.65 -14.32 18.98
C SER A 733 11.41 -13.94 19.79
N VAL A 734 11.53 -13.97 21.11
CA VAL A 734 10.39 -13.65 21.99
C VAL A 734 10.25 -12.15 22.15
N LEU A 735 9.08 -11.61 21.78
CA LEU A 735 8.71 -10.20 21.91
C LEU A 735 7.62 -10.05 22.97
N PRO A 736 7.91 -9.38 24.11
CA PRO A 736 6.93 -9.18 25.15
C PRO A 736 5.75 -8.31 24.72
N GLY A 737 4.54 -8.71 25.10
CA GLY A 737 3.32 -7.92 24.84
C GLY A 737 2.71 -8.10 23.47
N LYS A 738 3.31 -8.90 22.60
CA LYS A 738 2.71 -9.29 21.32
C LYS A 738 1.73 -10.44 21.52
N VAL A 739 0.70 -10.49 20.69
CA VAL A 739 -0.39 -11.48 20.80
C VAL A 739 -0.44 -12.42 19.59
N GLN A 740 0.31 -12.12 18.53
CA GLN A 740 0.44 -12.92 17.33
C GLN A 740 1.92 -13.18 17.00
N ALA A 741 2.20 -14.33 16.43
CA ALA A 741 3.53 -14.74 15.99
C ALA A 741 3.64 -14.66 14.46
N ILE A 742 4.79 -14.18 13.99
CA ILE A 742 5.17 -14.18 12.56
C ILE A 742 6.27 -15.23 12.36
N THR A 743 6.11 -16.06 11.34
CA THR A 743 7.09 -17.11 11.04
C THR A 743 7.57 -16.99 9.59
N TYR A 744 8.89 -16.98 9.42
CA TYR A 744 9.57 -17.12 8.13
C TYR A 744 10.25 -18.49 8.03
N MET A 745 10.04 -19.17 6.90
CA MET A 745 10.65 -20.48 6.61
C MET A 745 11.32 -20.43 5.24
N GLY A 746 12.61 -20.74 5.13
CA GLY A 746 13.25 -20.70 3.80
C GLY A 746 14.77 -20.84 3.82
N TYR A 747 15.38 -20.43 2.72
CA TYR A 747 16.81 -20.52 2.40
C TYR A 747 17.15 -19.62 1.22
N THR A 748 18.42 -19.64 0.77
CA THR A 748 18.85 -18.91 -0.45
C THR A 748 18.15 -19.45 -1.69
N GLY A 749 17.67 -18.54 -2.54
CA GLY A 749 16.95 -18.82 -3.77
C GLY A 749 17.79 -18.60 -5.03
N ILE A 750 17.11 -18.33 -6.13
CA ILE A 750 17.67 -18.08 -7.47
C ILE A 750 17.76 -16.58 -7.74
N ASN A 751 18.52 -16.21 -8.81
CA ASN A 751 18.49 -14.84 -9.34
C ASN A 751 17.50 -14.71 -10.50
N ARG A 752 17.26 -13.46 -10.97
CA ARG A 752 16.31 -13.20 -12.05
C ARG A 752 16.70 -13.80 -13.40
N GLN A 753 17.97 -14.02 -13.65
CA GLN A 753 18.49 -14.60 -14.90
C GLN A 753 18.63 -16.14 -14.85
N ASP A 754 18.27 -16.77 -13.73
CA ASP A 754 18.27 -18.24 -13.64
C ASP A 754 17.33 -18.82 -14.71
N PRO A 755 17.77 -19.81 -15.51
CA PRO A 755 16.95 -20.39 -16.57
C PRO A 755 15.66 -21.04 -16.05
N ARG A 756 15.62 -21.41 -14.76
CA ARG A 756 14.44 -21.98 -14.10
C ARG A 756 13.44 -20.93 -13.61
N PHE A 757 13.70 -19.64 -13.80
CA PHE A 757 12.89 -18.54 -13.21
C PHE A 757 11.41 -18.67 -13.54
N TYR A 758 11.04 -18.96 -14.81
CA TYR A 758 9.62 -19.07 -15.21
C TYR A 758 8.96 -20.30 -14.59
N ALA A 759 9.66 -21.45 -14.56
CA ALA A 759 9.18 -22.66 -13.90
C ALA A 759 9.06 -22.45 -12.37
N ALA A 760 10.01 -21.75 -11.74
CA ALA A 760 9.96 -21.38 -10.33
C ALA A 760 8.81 -20.41 -10.02
N SER A 761 8.51 -19.48 -10.93
CA SER A 761 7.36 -18.57 -10.78
C SER A 761 6.02 -19.34 -10.79
N VAL A 762 5.87 -20.28 -11.71
CA VAL A 762 4.69 -21.16 -11.76
C VAL A 762 4.61 -22.06 -10.53
N LEU A 763 5.73 -22.65 -10.11
CA LEU A 763 5.82 -23.44 -8.88
C LEU A 763 5.39 -22.62 -7.65
N ASN A 764 5.87 -21.39 -7.55
CA ASN A 764 5.53 -20.49 -6.45
C ASN A 764 4.04 -20.16 -6.42
N GLN A 765 3.45 -19.90 -7.59
CA GLN A 765 2.00 -19.64 -7.69
C GLN A 765 1.17 -20.81 -7.16
N ILE A 766 1.60 -22.04 -7.48
CA ILE A 766 0.93 -23.26 -6.99
C ILE A 766 1.15 -23.45 -5.49
N LEU A 767 2.37 -23.22 -5.00
CA LEU A 767 2.74 -23.46 -3.60
C LEU A 767 2.07 -22.47 -2.65
N GLY A 768 2.30 -21.17 -2.85
CA GLY A 768 1.89 -20.12 -1.91
C GLY A 768 1.85 -18.73 -2.53
N GLY A 769 1.70 -18.60 -3.85
CA GLY A 769 1.63 -17.28 -4.52
C GLY A 769 0.36 -16.50 -4.22
N ASP A 770 -0.65 -17.15 -3.67
CA ASP A 770 -1.94 -16.57 -3.29
C ASP A 770 -2.51 -17.33 -2.08
N THR A 771 -2.90 -16.61 -1.03
CA THR A 771 -3.40 -17.24 0.20
C THR A 771 -4.77 -17.89 0.07
N LEU A 772 -5.52 -17.65 -1.01
CA LEU A 772 -6.86 -18.22 -1.22
C LEU A 772 -6.86 -19.38 -2.20
N SER A 773 -5.92 -19.45 -3.14
CA SER A 773 -5.95 -20.41 -4.24
C SER A 773 -4.77 -21.39 -4.24
N SER A 774 -3.68 -21.09 -3.54
CA SER A 774 -2.49 -21.96 -3.48
C SER A 774 -2.66 -23.16 -2.55
N ARG A 775 -1.72 -24.13 -2.61
CA ARG A 775 -1.72 -25.29 -1.71
C ARG A 775 -1.57 -24.89 -0.24
N LEU A 776 -0.68 -23.93 0.06
CA LEU A 776 -0.49 -23.45 1.43
C LEU A 776 -1.76 -22.75 1.95
N GLY A 777 -2.35 -21.87 1.14
CA GLY A 777 -3.60 -21.20 1.49
C GLY A 777 -4.74 -22.19 1.69
N ALA A 778 -4.93 -23.11 0.78
CA ALA A 778 -5.96 -24.14 0.85
C ALA A 778 -5.84 -25.01 2.10
N GLU A 779 -4.63 -25.42 2.46
CA GLU A 779 -4.40 -26.35 3.57
C GLU A 779 -4.34 -25.64 4.92
N VAL A 780 -3.49 -24.62 5.05
CA VAL A 780 -3.16 -24.03 6.35
C VAL A 780 -4.23 -23.00 6.77
N ARG A 781 -4.74 -22.20 5.81
CA ARG A 781 -5.77 -21.19 6.05
C ARG A 781 -7.18 -21.75 5.94
N ASP A 782 -7.58 -22.17 4.73
CA ASP A 782 -8.99 -22.52 4.47
C ASP A 782 -9.44 -23.77 5.24
N ARG A 783 -8.63 -24.84 5.18
CA ARG A 783 -8.97 -26.12 5.78
C ARG A 783 -8.74 -26.16 7.28
N GLN A 784 -7.61 -25.66 7.74
CA GLN A 784 -7.25 -25.76 9.16
C GLN A 784 -7.50 -24.50 9.99
N GLY A 785 -7.71 -23.34 9.36
CA GLY A 785 -7.95 -22.08 10.04
C GLY A 785 -6.80 -21.65 10.97
N LEU A 786 -5.54 -21.99 10.64
CA LEU A 786 -4.38 -21.77 11.50
C LEU A 786 -3.70 -20.42 11.28
N THR A 787 -4.04 -19.72 10.20
CA THR A 787 -3.42 -18.45 9.82
C THR A 787 -4.44 -17.55 9.13
N TYR A 788 -4.27 -16.24 9.26
CA TYR A 788 -4.95 -15.26 8.42
C TYR A 788 -4.39 -15.26 7.00
N GLY A 789 -3.06 -15.24 6.86
CA GLY A 789 -2.37 -15.26 5.58
C GLY A 789 -1.11 -16.11 5.61
N ILE A 790 -0.87 -16.83 4.51
CA ILE A 790 0.34 -17.60 4.27
C ILE A 790 0.74 -17.45 2.80
N TYR A 791 1.99 -17.09 2.57
CA TYR A 791 2.53 -16.83 1.24
C TYR A 791 3.89 -17.46 1.06
N SER A 792 4.25 -17.77 -0.18
CA SER A 792 5.61 -18.15 -0.57
C SER A 792 6.16 -17.22 -1.65
N TYR A 793 7.48 -17.02 -1.65
CA TYR A 793 8.16 -16.14 -2.59
C TYR A 793 9.51 -16.70 -3.02
N PHE A 794 9.78 -16.67 -4.32
CA PHE A 794 11.15 -16.63 -4.84
C PHE A 794 11.52 -15.16 -5.07
N LYS A 795 12.08 -14.50 -4.05
CA LYS A 795 12.51 -13.09 -4.16
C LYS A 795 13.82 -13.04 -4.90
N VAL A 796 13.74 -12.80 -6.19
CA VAL A 796 14.87 -12.72 -7.10
C VAL A 796 15.47 -11.32 -7.14
N GLY A 797 16.77 -11.23 -7.41
CA GLY A 797 17.53 -10.00 -7.62
C GLY A 797 18.53 -10.17 -8.77
N LYS A 798 19.51 -9.27 -8.86
CA LYS A 798 20.68 -9.44 -9.75
C LYS A 798 21.52 -10.64 -9.33
N ASN A 799 21.62 -10.85 -8.02
CA ASN A 799 22.31 -11.98 -7.40
C ASN A 799 21.29 -13.01 -6.89
N ALA A 800 21.78 -14.13 -6.34
CA ALA A 800 20.92 -15.11 -5.74
C ALA A 800 20.10 -14.47 -4.62
N GLY A 801 18.80 -14.56 -4.76
CA GLY A 801 17.84 -14.05 -3.79
C GLY A 801 17.54 -15.05 -2.69
N THR A 802 16.30 -15.03 -2.22
CA THR A 802 15.82 -15.87 -1.12
C THR A 802 14.52 -16.56 -1.52
N PHE A 803 14.38 -17.83 -1.19
CA PHE A 803 13.09 -18.47 -1.11
C PHE A 803 12.61 -18.40 0.34
N TRP A 804 11.38 -17.94 0.56
CA TRP A 804 10.76 -18.01 1.86
C TRP A 804 9.26 -18.26 1.80
N ILE A 805 8.74 -18.75 2.90
CA ILE A 805 7.31 -18.78 3.24
C ILE A 805 7.15 -17.94 4.49
N GLU A 806 6.15 -17.08 4.48
CA GLU A 806 5.77 -16.22 5.59
C GLU A 806 4.35 -16.56 6.03
N MET A 807 4.10 -16.55 7.35
CA MET A 807 2.77 -16.78 7.90
C MET A 807 2.57 -16.05 9.23
N GLN A 808 1.33 -15.61 9.45
CA GLN A 808 0.85 -15.00 10.70
C GLN A 808 -0.06 -15.97 11.43
N THR A 809 0.22 -16.24 12.70
CA THR A 809 -0.52 -17.24 13.47
C THR A 809 -0.79 -16.79 14.89
N SER A 810 -1.86 -17.32 15.49
CA SER A 810 -1.98 -17.32 16.95
C SER A 810 -0.85 -18.16 17.57
N PRO A 811 -0.36 -17.85 18.77
CA PRO A 811 0.75 -18.57 19.40
C PRO A 811 0.48 -20.06 19.58
N GLU A 812 -0.76 -20.43 19.88
CA GLU A 812 -1.21 -21.83 20.03
C GLU A 812 -1.25 -22.63 18.73
N ASP A 813 -1.38 -21.96 17.59
CA ASP A 813 -1.47 -22.59 16.28
C ASP A 813 -0.14 -22.62 15.52
N THR A 814 0.86 -21.84 15.96
CA THR A 814 2.15 -21.68 15.28
C THR A 814 2.83 -23.00 14.94
N SER A 815 2.96 -23.89 15.91
CA SER A 815 3.62 -25.20 15.70
C SER A 815 2.89 -26.09 14.70
N LYS A 816 1.56 -26.06 14.71
CA LYS A 816 0.72 -26.82 13.77
C LYS A 816 0.83 -26.25 12.35
N ALA A 817 0.80 -24.91 12.22
CA ALA A 817 0.94 -24.23 10.94
C ALA A 817 2.31 -24.51 10.30
N ILE A 818 3.40 -24.45 11.08
CA ILE A 818 4.76 -24.84 10.62
C ILE A 818 4.80 -26.29 10.14
N ALA A 819 4.22 -27.22 10.92
CA ALA A 819 4.21 -28.64 10.56
C ALA A 819 3.40 -28.90 9.27
N SER A 820 2.24 -28.29 9.14
CA SER A 820 1.39 -28.38 7.96
C SER A 820 2.09 -27.80 6.72
N THR A 821 2.72 -26.63 6.85
CA THR A 821 3.52 -26.01 5.78
C THR A 821 4.68 -26.89 5.34
N HIS A 822 5.39 -27.46 6.27
CA HIS A 822 6.51 -28.36 5.98
C HIS A 822 6.04 -29.63 5.27
N GLU A 823 4.89 -30.19 5.62
CA GLU A 823 4.30 -31.33 4.93
C GLU A 823 3.92 -30.99 3.48
N GLN A 824 3.33 -29.81 3.21
CA GLN A 824 3.03 -29.37 1.84
C GLN A 824 4.32 -29.24 0.99
N LEU A 825 5.40 -28.70 1.57
CA LEU A 825 6.69 -28.64 0.89
C LEU A 825 7.22 -30.04 0.53
N LYS A 826 7.14 -31.00 1.46
CA LYS A 826 7.53 -32.40 1.21
C LYS A 826 6.72 -33.02 0.10
N GLN A 827 5.40 -32.86 0.13
CA GLN A 827 4.51 -33.41 -0.88
C GLN A 827 4.82 -32.89 -2.28
N ILE A 828 5.01 -31.57 -2.44
CA ILE A 828 5.38 -30.99 -3.74
C ILE A 828 6.78 -31.46 -4.17
N HIS A 829 7.75 -31.46 -3.27
CA HIS A 829 9.10 -31.94 -3.58
C HIS A 829 9.12 -33.41 -4.04
N GLN A 830 8.34 -34.27 -3.39
CA GLN A 830 8.32 -35.73 -3.65
C GLN A 830 7.45 -36.09 -4.85
N TYR A 831 6.24 -35.53 -4.93
CA TYR A 831 5.22 -35.95 -5.91
C TYR A 831 5.01 -34.92 -7.03
N GLY A 832 5.54 -33.70 -6.89
CA GLY A 832 5.37 -32.66 -7.87
C GLY A 832 3.97 -32.02 -7.84
N VAL A 833 3.61 -31.41 -8.95
CA VAL A 833 2.32 -30.73 -9.19
C VAL A 833 1.56 -31.41 -10.31
N SER A 834 0.25 -31.22 -10.36
CA SER A 834 -0.61 -31.77 -11.41
C SER A 834 -0.68 -30.85 -12.64
N ALA A 835 -1.12 -31.40 -13.78
CA ALA A 835 -1.33 -30.63 -15.01
C ALA A 835 -2.41 -29.55 -14.83
N SER A 836 -3.43 -29.78 -14.03
CA SER A 836 -4.49 -28.79 -13.75
C SER A 836 -3.99 -27.62 -12.89
N GLU A 837 -3.12 -27.87 -11.90
CA GLU A 837 -2.48 -26.82 -11.13
C GLU A 837 -1.56 -25.97 -12.00
N LEU A 838 -0.80 -26.62 -12.90
CA LEU A 838 0.04 -25.94 -13.87
C LEU A 838 -0.76 -24.95 -14.72
N GLU A 839 -1.86 -25.37 -15.34
CA GLU A 839 -2.65 -24.53 -16.23
C GLU A 839 -3.35 -23.40 -15.46
N ALA A 840 -3.89 -23.66 -14.26
CA ALA A 840 -4.47 -22.63 -13.41
C ALA A 840 -3.45 -21.57 -12.99
N ALA A 841 -2.24 -21.99 -12.58
CA ALA A 841 -1.17 -21.07 -12.19
C ALA A 841 -0.66 -20.22 -13.35
N LYS A 842 -0.50 -20.81 -14.55
CA LYS A 842 -0.14 -20.08 -15.77
C LYS A 842 -1.18 -19.01 -16.09
N GLN A 843 -2.46 -19.38 -16.11
CA GLN A 843 -3.54 -18.46 -16.41
C GLN A 843 -3.56 -17.30 -15.42
N ASN A 844 -3.42 -17.56 -14.13
CA ASN A 844 -3.36 -16.57 -13.10
C ASN A 844 -2.17 -15.61 -13.30
N LEU A 845 -0.95 -16.14 -13.46
CA LEU A 845 0.26 -15.33 -13.65
C LEU A 845 0.19 -14.46 -14.91
N ILE A 846 -0.33 -14.98 -16.02
CA ILE A 846 -0.47 -14.24 -17.28
C ILE A 846 -1.49 -13.11 -17.12
N SER A 847 -2.65 -13.41 -16.56
CA SER A 847 -3.71 -12.41 -16.39
C SER A 847 -3.28 -11.31 -15.40
N ASN A 848 -2.74 -11.66 -14.24
CA ASN A 848 -2.24 -10.68 -13.27
C ASN A 848 -1.13 -9.81 -13.85
N TYR A 849 -0.24 -10.40 -14.66
CA TYR A 849 0.78 -9.62 -15.38
C TYR A 849 0.13 -8.62 -16.34
N ASN A 850 -0.83 -9.03 -17.15
CA ASN A 850 -1.49 -8.16 -18.10
C ASN A 850 -2.32 -7.06 -17.41
N VAL A 851 -3.00 -7.38 -16.29
CA VAL A 851 -3.70 -6.41 -15.44
C VAL A 851 -2.73 -5.41 -14.86
N SER A 852 -1.60 -5.85 -14.29
CA SER A 852 -0.59 -4.95 -13.69
C SER A 852 -0.01 -3.95 -14.70
N LEU A 853 0.08 -4.32 -15.97
CA LEU A 853 0.55 -3.40 -17.02
C LEU A 853 -0.45 -2.27 -17.36
N ALA A 854 -1.70 -2.36 -16.90
CA ALA A 854 -2.68 -1.28 -17.04
C ALA A 854 -2.42 -0.12 -16.07
N ASN A 855 -1.73 -0.38 -14.96
CA ASN A 855 -1.33 0.63 -13.99
C ASN A 855 -0.01 1.30 -14.44
N PRO A 856 0.05 2.64 -14.61
CA PRO A 856 1.25 3.33 -15.10
C PRO A 856 2.48 3.18 -14.20
N GLU A 857 2.30 3.07 -12.89
CA GLU A 857 3.41 2.89 -11.93
C GLU A 857 4.04 1.51 -12.07
N GLU A 858 3.20 0.47 -12.06
CA GLU A 858 3.67 -0.91 -12.23
C GLU A 858 4.29 -1.10 -13.61
N LEU A 859 3.77 -0.43 -14.64
CA LEU A 859 4.36 -0.44 -15.98
C LEU A 859 5.74 0.21 -15.99
N ALA A 860 5.90 1.41 -15.42
CA ALA A 860 7.18 2.11 -15.33
C ALA A 860 8.21 1.30 -14.53
N LYS A 861 7.80 0.74 -13.39
CA LYS A 861 8.60 -0.13 -12.55
C LYS A 861 9.01 -1.42 -13.29
N ARG A 862 8.12 -2.04 -14.05
CA ARG A 862 8.41 -3.24 -14.85
C ARG A 862 9.44 -2.96 -15.95
N ILE A 863 9.27 -1.84 -16.66
CA ILE A 863 10.22 -1.37 -17.68
C ILE A 863 11.60 -1.14 -17.05
N LEU A 864 11.65 -0.44 -15.92
CA LEU A 864 12.86 -0.17 -15.16
C LEU A 864 13.54 -1.47 -14.72
N MET A 865 12.83 -2.37 -14.04
CA MET A 865 13.41 -3.56 -13.44
C MET A 865 13.88 -4.59 -14.49
N ASN A 866 13.24 -4.67 -15.65
CA ASN A 866 13.73 -5.47 -16.77
C ASN A 866 15.14 -4.98 -17.17
N GLN A 867 15.34 -3.69 -17.29
CA GLN A 867 16.65 -3.11 -17.62
C GLN A 867 17.67 -3.29 -16.49
N VAL A 868 17.25 -3.15 -15.23
CA VAL A 868 18.11 -3.34 -14.04
C VAL A 868 18.62 -4.78 -13.95
N TYR A 869 17.76 -5.76 -14.27
CA TYR A 869 18.14 -7.18 -14.29
C TYR A 869 18.87 -7.63 -15.57
N GLY A 870 19.15 -6.71 -16.50
CA GLY A 870 19.84 -7.04 -17.76
C GLY A 870 18.97 -7.85 -18.74
N LEU A 871 17.65 -7.73 -18.65
CA LEU A 871 16.72 -8.28 -19.62
C LEU A 871 16.53 -7.26 -20.75
N ASN A 872 16.14 -7.75 -21.93
CA ASN A 872 15.83 -6.87 -23.04
C ASN A 872 14.40 -6.33 -22.94
N GLU A 873 14.10 -5.28 -23.70
CA GLU A 873 12.78 -4.64 -23.74
C GLU A 873 11.66 -5.59 -24.19
N VAL A 874 11.99 -6.60 -24.98
CA VAL A 874 11.03 -7.61 -25.47
C VAL A 874 10.44 -8.41 -24.31
N GLU A 875 11.12 -8.46 -23.14
CA GLU A 875 10.61 -9.11 -21.93
C GLU A 875 9.23 -8.60 -21.55
N LEU A 876 8.97 -7.30 -21.75
CA LEU A 876 7.67 -6.71 -21.47
C LEU A 876 6.52 -7.39 -22.25
N ARG A 877 6.78 -7.85 -23.48
CA ARG A 877 5.81 -8.55 -24.33
C ARG A 877 5.90 -10.07 -24.25
N SER A 878 7.09 -10.61 -23.94
CA SER A 878 7.37 -12.05 -24.01
C SER A 878 7.11 -12.78 -22.70
N PHE A 879 6.96 -12.10 -21.56
CA PHE A 879 6.76 -12.72 -20.26
C PHE A 879 5.57 -13.70 -20.26
N SER A 880 4.41 -13.25 -20.73
CA SER A 880 3.19 -14.08 -20.81
C SER A 880 3.41 -15.32 -21.68
N ASN A 881 4.06 -15.18 -22.83
CA ASN A 881 4.39 -16.31 -23.69
C ASN A 881 5.38 -17.29 -23.05
N LYS A 882 6.37 -16.80 -22.33
CA LYS A 882 7.33 -17.62 -21.59
C LYS A 882 6.67 -18.41 -20.47
N ILE A 883 5.76 -17.79 -19.70
CA ILE A 883 4.94 -18.52 -18.72
C ILE A 883 4.06 -19.57 -19.41
N HIS A 884 3.41 -19.21 -20.53
CA HIS A 884 2.56 -20.13 -21.26
C HIS A 884 3.33 -21.40 -21.76
N GLN A 885 4.59 -21.25 -22.17
CA GLN A 885 5.45 -22.33 -22.65
C GLN A 885 5.99 -23.23 -21.53
N VAL A 886 5.90 -22.85 -20.26
CA VAL A 886 6.36 -23.69 -19.14
C VAL A 886 5.63 -25.03 -19.13
N THR A 887 6.38 -26.12 -19.07
CA THR A 887 5.86 -27.49 -19.08
C THR A 887 5.74 -28.08 -17.67
N LEU A 888 4.91 -29.09 -17.51
CA LEU A 888 4.77 -29.85 -16.26
C LEU A 888 6.11 -30.48 -15.82
N SER A 889 6.90 -30.95 -16.78
CA SER A 889 8.23 -31.51 -16.52
C SER A 889 9.18 -30.48 -15.90
N GLU A 890 9.20 -29.25 -16.42
CA GLU A 890 10.05 -28.16 -15.93
C GLU A 890 9.65 -27.72 -14.52
N VAL A 891 8.33 -27.59 -14.23
CA VAL A 891 7.85 -27.26 -12.88
C VAL A 891 8.19 -28.36 -11.88
N ASN A 892 7.99 -29.62 -12.24
CA ASN A 892 8.32 -30.77 -11.38
C ASN A 892 9.83 -30.93 -11.19
N GLN A 893 10.65 -30.57 -12.18
CA GLN A 893 12.09 -30.49 -12.03
C GLN A 893 12.48 -29.33 -11.09
N ALA A 894 11.90 -28.15 -11.28
CA ALA A 894 12.13 -27.01 -10.38
C ALA A 894 11.74 -27.34 -8.93
N ALA A 895 10.62 -28.05 -8.71
CA ALA A 895 10.20 -28.50 -7.37
C ALA A 895 11.25 -29.40 -6.69
N ARG A 896 11.84 -30.36 -7.43
CA ARG A 896 12.90 -31.21 -6.89
C ARG A 896 14.23 -30.48 -6.65
N GLU A 897 14.56 -29.50 -7.50
CA GLU A 897 15.84 -28.81 -7.45
C GLU A 897 15.84 -27.58 -6.53
N LEU A 898 14.70 -26.93 -6.36
CA LEU A 898 14.61 -25.65 -5.65
C LEU A 898 13.92 -25.74 -4.29
N LEU A 899 13.11 -26.80 -4.02
CA LEU A 899 12.51 -27.00 -2.71
C LEU A 899 13.36 -27.96 -1.87
N HIS A 900 13.70 -27.54 -0.65
CA HIS A 900 14.57 -28.27 0.26
C HIS A 900 13.91 -28.40 1.65
N PRO A 901 12.84 -29.19 1.80
CA PRO A 901 12.08 -29.27 3.04
C PRO A 901 12.91 -29.66 4.27
N ASP A 902 13.91 -30.52 4.10
CA ASP A 902 14.75 -30.99 5.21
C ASP A 902 15.95 -30.08 5.53
N LYS A 903 16.15 -29.01 4.76
CA LYS A 903 17.27 -28.08 4.87
C LYS A 903 16.80 -26.64 4.94
N ILE A 904 15.88 -26.36 5.84
CA ILE A 904 15.17 -25.08 5.92
C ILE A 904 15.45 -24.36 7.24
N VAL A 905 15.61 -23.06 7.18
CA VAL A 905 15.66 -22.19 8.36
C VAL A 905 14.23 -21.77 8.69
N VAL A 906 13.81 -21.92 9.94
CA VAL A 906 12.51 -21.52 10.47
C VAL A 906 12.75 -20.51 11.58
N VAL A 907 12.27 -19.30 11.38
CA VAL A 907 12.36 -18.21 12.35
C VAL A 907 10.96 -17.79 12.75
N THR A 908 10.72 -17.77 14.07
CA THR A 908 9.45 -17.26 14.62
C THR A 908 9.73 -16.11 15.55
N ALA A 909 9.04 -14.97 15.36
CA ALA A 909 9.08 -13.83 16.26
C ALA A 909 7.67 -13.51 16.80
N GLY A 910 7.58 -13.10 18.06
CA GLY A 910 6.30 -12.80 18.69
C GLY A 910 6.25 -13.28 20.14
N PRO A 911 5.06 -13.60 20.68
CA PRO A 911 4.93 -14.14 22.02
C PRO A 911 5.63 -15.50 22.13
N ALA A 912 5.91 -15.95 23.36
CA ALA A 912 6.49 -17.27 23.59
C ALA A 912 5.56 -18.35 23.04
N VAL A 913 6.01 -19.09 22.05
CA VAL A 913 5.30 -20.24 21.48
C VAL A 913 5.47 -21.42 22.42
N LEU A 914 4.38 -22.10 22.79
CA LEU A 914 4.43 -23.31 23.59
C LEU A 914 5.18 -24.40 22.79
N ALA A 915 6.31 -24.86 23.30
CA ALA A 915 7.04 -25.95 22.69
C ALA A 915 6.19 -27.24 22.79
N ASP A 916 5.75 -27.72 21.67
CA ASP A 916 5.16 -29.07 21.58
C ASP A 916 6.32 -30.08 21.67
N HIS A 917 6.38 -30.86 22.74
CA HIS A 917 7.42 -31.87 22.99
C HIS A 917 7.30 -33.11 22.08
N THR A 918 6.50 -33.07 21.01
CA THR A 918 6.10 -34.25 20.24
C THR A 918 6.61 -34.31 18.78
N ILE A 919 7.69 -33.58 18.43
CA ILE A 919 8.35 -33.83 17.15
C ILE A 919 9.86 -33.95 17.40
N GLN A 920 10.30 -35.18 17.68
CA GLN A 920 11.69 -35.62 17.53
C GLN A 920 12.01 -36.00 16.08
#